data_47d1834d7fbae850e27ff7761b7a3f37
#
_entry.id   47d1834d7fbae850e27ff7761b7a3f37
#
_cell.length_a   1.000
_cell.length_b   1.000
_cell.length_c   1.000
_cell.angle_alpha   90.00
_cell.angle_beta   90.00
_cell.angle_gamma   90.00
#
_symmetry.space_group_name_H-M   'P 1'
#
loop_
_entity.id
_entity.type
_entity.pdbx_description
1 polymer ?
#
loop_
_entity_poly.entity_id
_entity_poly.type
_entity_poly.pdbx_seq_one_letter_code
_entity_poly.pdbx_strand_id
1 'polypeptide(L)'
;QLYEQGLGTAIVDNQADRIYVVVEPPARRERVPLDLDALEALLGPGGPLASLHGGYEDRPGQREMLRSVALSFNEGAIAVVEAGTGTGKSLAYLLPAVRWAQENRERTVVSTNTINLQEQLAGSDLPLVQRILGGDVRWALVKGRGNYISIRRALLAAETQSSLFDEDRSGEVKALLDWIPGTEDGSLSDLTFQPADELWEEVRSDPDACLRVRCPHFQQCFYQKARREAASAEILVVNHHLLFTDLAVRRATQNYTQAAVLPAYKRLILDEAHNVEDAATAHLGVEITRRGVYRTLSRLDRRGRGILQAVHDALDGVGEGPALRERLENRVRPALSRARAVLEGFVETLEIFMGVDEATARLGPEGIGEPADREEVRERLDALVTSMDALARELHELRARVELEEALPDRLEGRLLDLKSVERRLGAISAGVRLVLAPGEDAAAYVRWLEVRGKGRRMNLALAAAPIELGQLLRDSLFSKAETTVLTSATLSTRNSFDFLRDRLGLGAHPVADVDDAVRVEERIVPSPFDYTTQTVLAVPTDLPAAEAGGDVFQEATARVVSEMARLSDGGLFVLFTSYGALRRVAELLRASGLDARWPLFVHGEGDRHRLLKGFVEAERGILLGTSSFWEGVDVPGDPLRGLILQKLPFRVPTEPITAARMEAIERLGQSAFHHFMLPHAALRLKQGFGRLIRSRSDRGAVVVLDDRLVSKRYGRYLRDSLPPAPLVKGSWDDVARHLKAFYGGGGSPLVPFP
;
A
#
# COMPACT_ATOMS: atom_id res chain seq x y z
N GLN A 1 29.46 8.46 14.85
CA GLN A 1 28.18 7.70 14.88
C GLN A 1 27.52 7.75 16.26
N LEU A 2 28.19 7.32 17.36
CA LEU A 2 27.62 7.36 18.73
C LEU A 2 27.32 8.80 19.17
N TYR A 3 28.21 9.72 18.90
CA TYR A 3 28.04 11.15 19.20
C TYR A 3 26.86 11.78 18.45
N GLU A 4 26.70 11.43 17.17
CA GLU A 4 25.55 11.87 16.34
C GLU A 4 24.23 11.30 16.85
N GLN A 5 24.25 10.19 17.59
CA GLN A 5 23.09 9.59 18.25
C GLN A 5 22.82 10.13 19.66
N GLY A 6 23.55 11.16 20.08
CA GLY A 6 23.41 11.73 21.42
C GLY A 6 24.06 10.91 22.53
N LEU A 7 24.97 9.99 22.18
CA LEU A 7 25.65 9.11 23.12
C LEU A 7 27.10 9.56 23.34
N GLY A 8 27.51 9.61 24.60
CA GLY A 8 28.91 9.73 25.00
C GLY A 8 29.60 8.38 25.05
N THR A 9 30.91 8.39 25.15
CA THR A 9 31.72 7.19 25.40
C THR A 9 32.55 7.38 26.66
N ALA A 10 32.59 6.34 27.49
CA ALA A 10 33.38 6.32 28.70
C ALA A 10 34.12 4.99 28.84
N ILE A 11 35.26 5.01 29.49
CA ILE A 11 36.02 3.85 29.93
C ILE A 11 35.74 3.66 31.40
N VAL A 12 35.29 2.49 31.78
CA VAL A 12 35.10 2.13 33.21
C VAL A 12 36.28 1.28 33.68
N ASP A 13 37.02 1.82 34.68
CA ASP A 13 38.06 1.07 35.34
C ASP A 13 37.51 0.40 36.60
N ASN A 14 37.23 -0.89 36.46
CA ASN A 14 36.64 -1.71 37.53
C ASN A 14 37.59 -1.96 38.72
N GLN A 15 38.90 -1.71 38.56
CA GLN A 15 39.87 -1.85 39.64
C GLN A 15 40.04 -0.59 40.49
N ALA A 16 39.86 0.56 39.83
CA ALA A 16 40.03 1.88 40.48
C ALA A 16 38.70 2.55 40.85
N ASP A 17 37.54 1.91 40.56
CA ASP A 17 36.20 2.47 40.74
C ASP A 17 36.05 3.87 40.10
N ARG A 18 36.64 4.03 38.90
CA ARG A 18 36.68 5.30 38.16
C ARG A 18 36.10 5.16 36.81
N ILE A 19 35.38 6.21 36.40
CA ILE A 19 34.83 6.37 35.06
C ILE A 19 35.59 7.51 34.34
N TYR A 20 36.22 7.18 33.23
CA TYR A 20 36.87 8.18 32.36
C TYR A 20 35.96 8.47 31.18
N VAL A 21 35.35 9.64 31.18
CA VAL A 21 34.55 10.08 30.02
C VAL A 21 35.50 10.44 28.88
N VAL A 22 35.45 9.70 27.81
CA VAL A 22 36.29 9.90 26.60
C VAL A 22 35.66 10.93 25.69
N VAL A 23 34.35 10.85 25.52
CA VAL A 23 33.54 11.79 24.75
C VAL A 23 32.27 12.04 25.54
N GLU A 24 32.03 13.27 25.92
CA GLU A 24 30.78 13.67 26.56
C GLU A 24 29.62 13.54 25.54
N PRO A 25 28.43 13.12 25.99
CA PRO A 25 27.28 13.18 25.11
C PRO A 25 27.02 14.62 24.69
N PRO A 26 26.60 14.89 23.45
CA PRO A 26 26.24 16.23 23.04
C PRO A 26 25.18 16.78 23.99
N ALA A 27 25.33 18.01 24.41
CA ALA A 27 24.31 18.71 25.20
C ALA A 27 22.97 18.61 24.43
N ARG A 28 21.90 18.23 25.12
CA ARG A 28 20.54 18.25 24.53
C ARG A 28 20.27 19.67 24.07
N ARG A 29 20.25 19.91 22.76
CA ARG A 29 19.77 21.18 22.21
C ARG A 29 18.35 21.39 22.63
N GLU A 30 18.03 22.53 23.19
CA GLU A 30 16.66 22.95 23.36
C GLU A 30 16.02 23.00 21.96
N ARG A 31 14.82 22.46 21.85
CA ARG A 31 14.08 22.52 20.59
C ARG A 31 13.57 23.92 20.35
N VAL A 32 13.73 24.38 19.13
CA VAL A 32 13.18 25.65 18.67
C VAL A 32 11.75 25.40 18.22
N PRO A 33 10.73 26.00 18.89
CA PRO A 33 9.37 25.85 18.43
C PRO A 33 9.16 26.58 17.10
N LEU A 34 8.27 26.06 16.28
CA LEU A 34 7.86 26.70 15.04
C LEU A 34 7.07 27.97 15.33
N ASP A 35 7.44 29.06 14.67
CA ASP A 35 6.64 30.30 14.67
C ASP A 35 5.45 30.12 13.71
N LEU A 36 4.27 30.00 14.27
CA LEU A 36 3.02 29.72 13.55
C LEU A 36 2.64 30.86 12.60
N ASP A 37 2.84 32.11 13.03
CA ASP A 37 2.43 33.29 12.26
C ASP A 37 3.40 33.52 11.09
N ALA A 38 4.70 33.31 11.33
CA ALA A 38 5.71 33.36 10.28
C ALA A 38 5.48 32.30 9.21
N LEU A 39 5.14 31.06 9.61
CA LEU A 39 4.82 29.98 8.67
C LEU A 39 3.55 30.25 7.88
N GLU A 40 2.50 30.76 8.51
CA GLU A 40 1.24 31.12 7.86
C GLU A 40 1.43 32.20 6.81
N ALA A 41 2.26 33.22 7.11
CA ALA A 41 2.60 34.31 6.18
C ALA A 41 3.22 33.82 4.86
N LEU A 42 3.93 32.69 4.87
CA LEU A 42 4.52 32.10 3.66
C LEU A 42 3.49 31.71 2.60
N LEU A 43 2.30 31.31 3.05
CA LEU A 43 1.18 30.90 2.19
C LEU A 43 0.18 32.03 1.94
N GLY A 44 0.30 33.14 2.64
CA GLY A 44 -0.63 34.28 2.55
C GLY A 44 -0.46 35.13 1.28
N PRO A 45 -1.43 36.02 1.00
CA PRO A 45 -1.29 37.01 -0.06
C PRO A 45 -0.04 37.87 0.12
N GLY A 46 0.82 37.92 -0.90
CA GLY A 46 2.11 38.62 -0.82
C GLY A 46 3.26 37.82 -0.18
N GLY A 47 2.99 36.60 0.26
CA GLY A 47 4.02 35.66 0.72
C GLY A 47 4.84 35.06 -0.44
N PRO A 48 5.91 34.32 -0.11
CA PRO A 48 6.78 33.69 -1.12
C PRO A 48 6.03 32.77 -2.09
N LEU A 49 5.02 32.02 -1.64
CA LEU A 49 4.22 31.15 -2.52
C LEU A 49 3.52 31.96 -3.63
N ALA A 50 2.98 33.12 -3.31
CA ALA A 50 2.27 33.98 -4.27
C ALA A 50 3.19 34.49 -5.40
N SER A 51 4.46 34.71 -5.09
CA SER A 51 5.46 35.14 -6.08
C SER A 51 6.06 34.00 -6.90
N LEU A 52 6.11 32.78 -6.33
CA LEU A 52 6.74 31.61 -6.96
C LEU A 52 5.79 30.77 -7.82
N HIS A 53 4.47 30.88 -7.60
CA HIS A 53 3.46 30.04 -8.26
C HIS A 53 2.52 30.93 -9.12
N GLY A 54 2.65 30.84 -10.45
CA GLY A 54 1.87 31.68 -11.39
C GLY A 54 0.35 31.49 -11.37
N GLY A 55 -0.14 30.44 -10.70
CA GLY A 55 -1.56 30.16 -10.45
C GLY A 55 -1.94 30.28 -8.97
N TYR A 56 -1.29 31.18 -8.23
CA TYR A 56 -1.56 31.35 -6.80
C TYR A 56 -3.02 31.73 -6.54
N GLU A 57 -3.64 30.99 -5.66
CA GLU A 57 -4.94 31.31 -5.05
C GLU A 57 -4.80 31.32 -3.52
N ASP A 58 -5.33 32.37 -2.89
CA ASP A 58 -5.40 32.40 -1.43
C ASP A 58 -6.37 31.33 -0.93
N ARG A 59 -5.88 30.43 -0.08
CA ARG A 59 -6.63 29.30 0.48
C ARG A 59 -6.58 29.33 2.02
N PRO A 60 -7.52 30.00 2.68
CA PRO A 60 -7.54 30.07 4.15
C PRO A 60 -7.48 28.71 4.83
N GLY A 61 -8.15 27.69 4.29
CA GLY A 61 -8.07 26.32 4.80
C GLY A 61 -6.67 25.71 4.75
N GLN A 62 -5.86 26.05 3.74
CA GLN A 62 -4.46 25.60 3.68
C GLN A 62 -3.65 26.16 4.85
N ARG A 63 -3.85 27.45 5.19
CA ARG A 63 -3.19 28.09 6.33
C ARG A 63 -3.66 27.52 7.66
N GLU A 64 -4.98 27.25 7.79
CA GLU A 64 -5.54 26.59 8.97
C GLU A 64 -4.92 25.20 9.20
N MET A 65 -4.81 24.38 8.14
CA MET A 65 -4.14 23.09 8.20
C MET A 65 -2.66 23.22 8.58
N LEU A 66 -1.93 24.14 7.96
CA LEU A 66 -0.53 24.39 8.28
C LEU A 66 -0.35 24.72 9.77
N ARG A 67 -1.18 25.60 10.28
CA ARG A 67 -1.15 26.01 11.70
C ARG A 67 -1.40 24.82 12.64
N SER A 68 -2.39 23.98 12.33
CA SER A 68 -2.70 22.76 13.10
C SER A 68 -1.52 21.77 13.09
N VAL A 69 -0.90 21.57 11.94
CA VAL A 69 0.29 20.69 11.83
C VAL A 69 1.47 21.27 12.60
N ALA A 70 1.77 22.56 12.45
CA ALA A 70 2.87 23.22 13.15
C ALA A 70 2.69 23.18 14.68
N LEU A 71 1.47 23.38 15.17
CA LEU A 71 1.15 23.26 16.59
C LEU A 71 1.43 21.83 17.10
N SER A 72 1.02 20.81 16.35
CA SER A 72 1.27 19.41 16.75
C SER A 72 2.76 19.07 16.77
N PHE A 73 3.59 19.68 15.90
CA PHE A 73 5.04 19.56 15.98
C PHE A 73 5.60 20.19 17.26
N ASN A 74 5.11 21.36 17.64
CA ASN A 74 5.54 22.06 18.86
C ASN A 74 5.17 21.29 20.13
N GLU A 75 3.98 20.70 20.17
CA GLU A 75 3.43 20.07 21.36
C GLU A 75 3.73 18.58 21.46
N GLY A 76 4.26 17.95 20.40
CA GLY A 76 4.47 16.50 20.39
C GLY A 76 3.13 15.74 20.39
N ALA A 77 2.14 16.16 19.62
CA ALA A 77 0.80 15.60 19.59
C ALA A 77 0.52 14.80 18.31
N ILE A 78 -0.61 14.06 18.33
CA ILE A 78 -1.20 13.46 17.13
C ILE A 78 -2.21 14.44 16.54
N ALA A 79 -2.01 14.84 15.28
CA ALA A 79 -3.00 15.61 14.53
C ALA A 79 -3.78 14.71 13.58
N VAL A 80 -5.10 14.79 13.60
CA VAL A 80 -6.00 14.16 12.63
C VAL A 80 -6.67 15.26 11.83
N VAL A 81 -6.24 15.46 10.59
CA VAL A 81 -6.67 16.58 9.76
C VAL A 81 -7.33 16.09 8.48
N GLU A 82 -8.65 16.23 8.41
CA GLU A 82 -9.34 16.12 7.13
C GLU A 82 -9.25 17.46 6.41
N ALA A 83 -8.63 17.46 5.22
CA ALA A 83 -8.56 18.64 4.38
C ALA A 83 -9.11 18.31 3.00
N GLY A 84 -10.24 18.91 2.64
CA GLY A 84 -10.97 18.65 1.41
C GLY A 84 -10.08 18.78 0.16
N THR A 85 -10.54 18.22 -0.95
CA THR A 85 -9.81 18.35 -2.24
C THR A 85 -9.58 19.83 -2.59
N GLY A 86 -8.44 20.14 -3.20
CA GLY A 86 -8.07 21.51 -3.57
C GLY A 86 -7.51 22.37 -2.44
N THR A 87 -7.44 21.89 -1.20
CA THR A 87 -6.87 22.65 -0.07
C THR A 87 -5.36 22.91 -0.21
N GLY A 88 -4.63 22.04 -0.92
CA GLY A 88 -3.16 22.14 -1.01
C GLY A 88 -2.47 21.49 0.18
N LYS A 89 -2.96 20.31 0.60
CA LYS A 89 -2.48 19.52 1.76
C LYS A 89 -0.96 19.39 1.84
N SER A 90 -0.31 19.03 0.69
CA SER A 90 1.12 18.74 0.68
C SER A 90 1.95 19.90 1.22
N LEU A 91 1.71 21.11 0.74
CA LEU A 91 2.42 22.30 1.22
C LEU A 91 2.11 22.59 2.70
N ALA A 92 0.85 22.39 3.12
CA ALA A 92 0.43 22.67 4.49
C ALA A 92 1.14 21.80 5.53
N TYR A 93 1.49 20.54 5.20
CA TYR A 93 2.24 19.71 6.14
C TYR A 93 3.75 19.68 5.86
N LEU A 94 4.21 19.91 4.63
CA LEU A 94 5.63 19.92 4.32
C LEU A 94 6.35 21.15 4.85
N LEU A 95 5.73 22.32 4.80
CA LEU A 95 6.34 23.56 5.31
C LEU A 95 6.71 23.45 6.80
N PRO A 96 5.81 23.03 7.71
CA PRO A 96 6.18 22.80 9.10
C PRO A 96 7.24 21.70 9.27
N ALA A 97 7.13 20.59 8.52
CA ALA A 97 8.07 19.47 8.62
C ALA A 97 9.50 19.87 8.19
N VAL A 98 9.63 20.60 7.09
CA VAL A 98 10.93 21.07 6.59
C VAL A 98 11.52 22.14 7.52
N ARG A 99 10.71 23.10 7.97
CA ARG A 99 11.16 24.12 8.93
C ARG A 99 11.62 23.48 10.24
N TRP A 100 10.88 22.52 10.77
CA TRP A 100 11.29 21.75 11.95
C TRP A 100 12.63 21.06 11.76
N ALA A 101 12.82 20.41 10.60
CA ALA A 101 14.06 19.74 10.27
C ALA A 101 15.24 20.73 10.17
N GLN A 102 15.04 21.92 9.61
CA GLN A 102 16.04 22.98 9.54
C GLN A 102 16.47 23.47 10.93
N GLU A 103 15.50 23.75 11.82
CA GLU A 103 15.76 24.29 13.14
C GLU A 103 16.29 23.24 14.14
N ASN A 104 15.70 22.05 14.15
CA ASN A 104 15.91 21.05 15.20
C ASN A 104 16.78 19.87 14.77
N ARG A 105 17.10 19.73 13.48
CA ARG A 105 17.85 18.58 12.92
C ARG A 105 17.22 17.23 13.23
N GLU A 106 15.92 17.20 13.46
CA GLU A 106 15.15 15.98 13.67
C GLU A 106 14.51 15.50 12.36
N ARG A 107 14.57 14.19 12.12
CA ARG A 107 14.04 13.57 10.91
C ARG A 107 12.53 13.41 10.97
N THR A 108 11.88 13.75 9.85
CA THR A 108 10.46 13.48 9.62
C THR A 108 10.30 12.46 8.50
N VAL A 109 9.45 11.46 8.70
CA VAL A 109 9.01 10.52 7.67
C VAL A 109 7.65 10.97 7.15
N VAL A 110 7.54 11.16 5.85
CA VAL A 110 6.29 11.42 5.14
C VAL A 110 5.90 10.14 4.39
N SER A 111 4.83 9.51 4.82
CA SER A 111 4.32 8.28 4.23
C SER A 111 3.03 8.55 3.46
N THR A 112 2.95 8.13 2.21
CA THR A 112 1.76 8.24 1.36
C THR A 112 1.37 6.88 0.79
N ASN A 113 0.27 6.80 0.04
CA ASN A 113 -0.26 5.51 -0.40
C ASN A 113 0.49 4.92 -1.62
N THR A 114 0.82 5.72 -2.63
CA THR A 114 1.32 5.23 -3.92
C THR A 114 2.70 5.77 -4.26
N ILE A 115 3.42 5.05 -5.15
CA ILE A 115 4.73 5.49 -5.65
C ILE A 115 4.61 6.82 -6.40
N ASN A 116 3.55 7.01 -7.20
CA ASN A 116 3.33 8.26 -7.94
C ASN A 116 3.21 9.47 -6.99
N LEU A 117 2.49 9.33 -5.88
CA LEU A 117 2.40 10.39 -4.85
C LEU A 117 3.75 10.64 -4.18
N GLN A 118 4.53 9.59 -3.94
CA GLN A 118 5.90 9.75 -3.43
C GLN A 118 6.77 10.57 -4.41
N GLU A 119 6.70 10.25 -5.70
CA GLU A 119 7.46 10.92 -6.75
C GLU A 119 7.03 12.38 -6.90
N GLN A 120 5.74 12.68 -6.79
CA GLN A 120 5.21 14.04 -6.77
C GLN A 120 5.76 14.83 -5.58
N LEU A 121 5.68 14.27 -4.36
CA LEU A 121 6.18 14.92 -3.15
C LEU A 121 7.69 15.22 -3.24
N ALA A 122 8.48 14.25 -3.72
CA ALA A 122 9.94 14.38 -3.79
C ALA A 122 10.40 15.25 -4.96
N GLY A 123 9.74 15.15 -6.12
CA GLY A 123 10.17 15.79 -7.37
C GLY A 123 9.55 17.17 -7.63
N SER A 124 8.41 17.48 -6.99
CA SER A 124 7.67 18.73 -7.21
C SER A 124 7.47 19.53 -5.92
N ASP A 125 6.85 18.90 -4.91
CA ASP A 125 6.37 19.63 -3.73
C ASP A 125 7.53 20.04 -2.80
N LEU A 126 8.47 19.16 -2.48
CA LEU A 126 9.64 19.47 -1.65
C LEU A 126 10.58 20.50 -2.29
N PRO A 127 10.91 20.44 -3.60
CA PRO A 127 11.63 21.53 -4.27
C PRO A 127 10.92 22.88 -4.17
N LEU A 128 9.60 22.93 -4.26
CA LEU A 128 8.82 24.14 -4.09
C LEU A 128 8.91 24.65 -2.64
N VAL A 129 8.75 23.77 -1.64
CA VAL A 129 8.88 24.10 -0.22
C VAL A 129 10.27 24.66 0.09
N GLN A 130 11.32 24.07 -0.46
CA GLN A 130 12.69 24.58 -0.29
C GLN A 130 12.85 25.98 -0.85
N ARG A 131 12.26 26.29 -2.01
CA ARG A 131 12.26 27.64 -2.56
C ARG A 131 11.49 28.65 -1.72
N ILE A 132 10.38 28.22 -1.09
CA ILE A 132 9.56 29.07 -0.21
C ILE A 132 10.29 29.39 1.09
N LEU A 133 10.90 28.37 1.73
CA LEU A 133 11.56 28.52 3.03
C LEU A 133 12.98 29.07 2.94
N GLY A 134 13.64 28.86 1.80
CA GLY A 134 15.10 29.05 1.68
C GLY A 134 15.88 28.04 2.54
N GLY A 135 17.19 28.11 2.46
CA GLY A 135 18.09 27.22 3.19
C GLY A 135 18.16 25.81 2.61
N ASP A 136 19.05 25.00 3.16
CA ASP A 136 19.29 23.64 2.71
C ASP A 136 18.54 22.66 3.60
N VAL A 137 17.80 21.75 2.97
CA VAL A 137 17.22 20.55 3.55
C VAL A 137 17.46 19.39 2.60
N ARG A 138 17.85 18.26 3.12
CA ARG A 138 18.05 17.05 2.33
C ARG A 138 16.84 16.14 2.48
N TRP A 139 16.30 15.71 1.37
CA TRP A 139 15.24 14.70 1.36
C TRP A 139 15.64 13.50 0.53
N ALA A 140 15.02 12.37 0.79
CA ALA A 140 15.20 11.15 0.02
C ALA A 140 13.87 10.47 -0.25
N LEU A 141 13.66 10.09 -1.50
CA LEU A 141 12.59 9.17 -1.91
C LEU A 141 13.06 7.74 -1.67
N VAL A 142 12.39 7.02 -0.76
CA VAL A 142 12.76 5.65 -0.40
C VAL A 142 11.66 4.71 -0.83
N LYS A 143 11.97 3.87 -1.82
CA LYS A 143 11.09 2.80 -2.30
C LYS A 143 11.44 1.49 -1.60
N GLY A 144 10.49 0.55 -1.55
CA GLY A 144 10.75 -0.79 -1.06
C GLY A 144 11.87 -1.47 -1.85
N ARG A 145 12.71 -2.25 -1.17
CA ARG A 145 13.91 -2.85 -1.77
C ARG A 145 13.65 -3.60 -3.07
N GLY A 146 12.53 -4.32 -3.16
CA GLY A 146 12.14 -5.06 -4.36
C GLY A 146 11.81 -4.19 -5.58
N ASN A 147 11.72 -2.86 -5.42
CA ASN A 147 11.55 -1.94 -6.54
C ASN A 147 12.88 -1.58 -7.24
N TYR A 148 14.03 -1.91 -6.67
CA TYR A 148 15.33 -1.61 -7.26
C TYR A 148 15.91 -2.83 -7.97
N ILE A 149 16.49 -2.62 -9.15
CA ILE A 149 17.25 -3.66 -9.83
C ILE A 149 18.57 -3.95 -9.10
N SER A 150 19.00 -5.21 -9.11
CA SER A 150 20.32 -5.61 -8.66
C SER A 150 21.21 -5.85 -9.87
N ILE A 151 22.22 -5.03 -10.11
CA ILE A 151 23.16 -5.14 -11.22
C ILE A 151 23.75 -6.57 -11.25
N ARG A 152 24.23 -7.07 -10.10
CA ARG A 152 24.78 -8.43 -9.99
C ARG A 152 23.78 -9.50 -10.44
N ARG A 153 22.53 -9.41 -10.00
CA ARG A 153 21.50 -10.42 -10.35
C ARG A 153 21.07 -10.31 -11.81
N ALA A 154 21.01 -9.11 -12.35
CA ALA A 154 20.69 -8.90 -13.76
C ALA A 154 21.78 -9.51 -14.68
N LEU A 155 23.06 -9.30 -14.37
CA LEU A 155 24.16 -9.94 -15.07
C LEU A 155 24.12 -11.46 -14.95
N LEU A 156 23.84 -11.96 -13.74
CA LEU A 156 23.71 -13.40 -13.51
C LEU A 156 22.52 -14.01 -14.27
N ALA A 157 21.39 -13.30 -14.35
CA ALA A 157 20.23 -13.73 -15.12
C ALA A 157 20.55 -13.82 -16.61
N ALA A 158 21.39 -12.93 -17.14
CA ALA A 158 21.86 -12.99 -18.53
C ALA A 158 22.72 -14.24 -18.80
N GLU A 159 23.59 -14.60 -17.86
CA GLU A 159 24.44 -15.79 -17.97
C GLU A 159 23.67 -17.11 -17.86
N THR A 160 22.60 -17.11 -17.04
CA THR A 160 21.88 -18.34 -16.68
C THR A 160 20.45 -18.40 -17.26
N GLN A 161 20.12 -17.55 -18.20
CA GLN A 161 18.79 -17.32 -18.75
C GLN A 161 18.04 -18.58 -19.19
N SER A 162 18.70 -19.46 -19.95
CA SER A 162 18.09 -20.71 -20.44
C SER A 162 17.72 -21.70 -19.32
N SER A 163 18.14 -21.42 -18.07
CA SER A 163 17.88 -22.24 -16.90
C SER A 163 16.84 -21.63 -15.92
N LEU A 164 16.63 -20.31 -16.00
CA LEU A 164 15.77 -19.60 -15.04
C LEU A 164 14.31 -19.50 -15.50
N PHE A 165 14.06 -19.48 -16.82
CA PHE A 165 12.74 -19.20 -17.37
C PHE A 165 12.26 -20.36 -18.26
N ASP A 166 10.93 -20.60 -18.28
CA ASP A 166 10.30 -21.58 -19.18
C ASP A 166 10.18 -21.05 -20.62
N GLU A 167 10.12 -19.73 -20.78
CA GLU A 167 10.05 -19.02 -22.06
C GLU A 167 11.37 -18.29 -22.32
N ASP A 168 11.71 -18.09 -23.59
CA ASP A 168 12.87 -17.27 -23.97
C ASP A 168 12.59 -15.79 -23.63
N ARG A 169 13.32 -15.27 -22.65
CA ARG A 169 13.25 -13.89 -22.20
C ARG A 169 14.52 -13.09 -22.50
N SER A 170 15.31 -13.56 -23.48
CA SER A 170 16.58 -12.92 -23.86
C SER A 170 16.41 -11.44 -24.21
N GLY A 171 15.33 -11.13 -24.93
CA GLY A 171 15.02 -9.74 -25.30
C GLY A 171 14.75 -8.85 -24.10
N GLU A 172 13.97 -9.31 -23.11
CA GLU A 172 13.67 -8.55 -21.90
C GLU A 172 14.92 -8.38 -21.00
N VAL A 173 15.71 -9.44 -20.82
CA VAL A 173 16.98 -9.39 -20.06
C VAL A 173 17.94 -8.40 -20.69
N LYS A 174 18.09 -8.45 -22.04
CA LYS A 174 18.93 -7.50 -22.76
C LYS A 174 18.45 -6.07 -22.59
N ALA A 175 17.14 -5.83 -22.74
CA ALA A 175 16.55 -4.50 -22.54
C ALA A 175 16.83 -3.96 -21.13
N LEU A 176 16.77 -4.80 -20.08
CA LEU A 176 17.14 -4.42 -18.72
C LEU A 176 18.62 -4.05 -18.59
N LEU A 177 19.53 -4.84 -19.22
CA LEU A 177 20.96 -4.56 -19.18
C LEU A 177 21.32 -3.28 -19.93
N ASP A 178 20.65 -3.00 -21.04
CA ASP A 178 20.83 -1.77 -21.83
C ASP A 178 20.30 -0.53 -21.08
N TRP A 179 19.28 -0.71 -20.24
CA TRP A 179 18.68 0.36 -19.42
C TRP A 179 19.53 0.73 -18.18
N ILE A 180 20.21 -0.24 -17.54
CA ILE A 180 20.99 -0.04 -16.30
C ILE A 180 21.96 1.16 -16.38
N PRO A 181 22.74 1.39 -17.46
CA PRO A 181 23.66 2.51 -17.52
C PRO A 181 23.00 3.89 -17.65
N GLY A 182 21.74 3.94 -18.07
CA GLY A 182 20.99 5.16 -18.35
C GLY A 182 20.05 5.59 -17.22
N THR A 183 19.75 4.73 -16.26
CA THR A 183 18.84 5.05 -15.15
C THR A 183 19.56 5.74 -14.01
N GLU A 184 18.91 6.72 -13.37
CA GLU A 184 19.45 7.42 -12.20
C GLU A 184 19.16 6.69 -10.89
N ASP A 185 17.95 6.09 -10.75
CA ASP A 185 17.49 5.46 -9.52
C ASP A 185 17.39 3.93 -9.60
N GLY A 186 17.41 3.36 -10.78
CA GLY A 186 17.34 1.91 -11.01
C GLY A 186 16.06 1.25 -10.50
N SER A 187 14.96 1.98 -10.43
CA SER A 187 13.68 1.47 -9.92
C SER A 187 12.74 1.02 -11.03
N LEU A 188 11.84 0.10 -10.67
CA LEU A 188 10.81 -0.43 -11.59
C LEU A 188 9.93 0.69 -12.18
N SER A 189 9.67 1.75 -11.43
CA SER A 189 8.86 2.88 -11.91
C SER A 189 9.57 3.77 -12.94
N ASP A 190 10.90 3.68 -13.05
CA ASP A 190 11.70 4.38 -14.07
C ASP A 190 11.83 3.61 -15.39
N LEU A 191 11.34 2.36 -15.43
CA LEU A 191 11.34 1.55 -16.65
C LEU A 191 10.29 2.05 -17.65
N THR A 192 10.70 2.14 -18.91
CA THR A 192 9.80 2.51 -20.02
C THR A 192 8.96 1.34 -20.56
N PHE A 193 9.25 0.12 -20.10
CA PHE A 193 8.51 -1.10 -20.40
C PHE A 193 8.24 -1.89 -19.12
N GLN A 194 7.24 -2.75 -19.14
CA GLN A 194 6.92 -3.62 -18.02
C GLN A 194 7.56 -4.99 -18.23
N PRO A 195 8.59 -5.36 -17.45
CA PRO A 195 9.16 -6.70 -17.50
C PRO A 195 8.16 -7.71 -16.94
N ALA A 196 8.28 -8.96 -17.38
CA ALA A 196 7.50 -10.04 -16.77
C ALA A 196 7.81 -10.13 -15.27
N ASP A 197 6.79 -10.38 -14.46
CA ASP A 197 6.91 -10.48 -12.99
C ASP A 197 8.01 -11.49 -12.58
N GLU A 198 8.11 -12.61 -13.29
CA GLU A 198 9.11 -13.66 -13.03
C GLU A 198 10.53 -13.15 -13.27
N LEU A 199 10.74 -12.37 -14.34
CA LEU A 199 12.02 -11.78 -14.62
C LEU A 199 12.39 -10.71 -13.58
N TRP A 200 11.44 -9.83 -13.25
CA TRP A 200 11.70 -8.81 -12.23
C TRP A 200 12.05 -9.42 -10.88
N GLU A 201 11.38 -10.46 -10.44
CA GLU A 201 11.72 -11.18 -9.20
C GLU A 201 13.14 -11.77 -9.20
N GLU A 202 13.65 -12.21 -10.36
CA GLU A 202 15.01 -12.72 -10.45
C GLU A 202 16.08 -11.63 -10.46
N VAL A 203 15.80 -10.46 -11.01
CA VAL A 203 16.78 -9.36 -11.13
C VAL A 203 16.69 -8.31 -10.04
N ARG A 204 15.57 -8.20 -9.33
CA ARG A 204 15.39 -7.22 -8.27
C ARG A 204 16.32 -7.41 -7.08
N SER A 205 16.58 -6.34 -6.35
CA SER A 205 17.35 -6.39 -5.11
C SER A 205 16.64 -7.21 -4.04
N ASP A 206 17.38 -8.14 -3.43
CA ASP A 206 16.90 -9.05 -2.40
C ASP A 206 17.78 -8.91 -1.15
N PRO A 207 17.22 -8.77 0.06
CA PRO A 207 17.97 -8.58 1.29
C PRO A 207 18.89 -9.75 1.61
N ASP A 208 18.41 -10.96 1.33
CA ASP A 208 19.08 -12.19 1.69
C ASP A 208 20.15 -12.59 0.68
N ALA A 209 20.02 -12.14 -0.58
CA ALA A 209 20.97 -12.38 -1.67
C ALA A 209 21.97 -11.23 -1.87
N CYS A 210 22.13 -10.32 -0.89
CA CYS A 210 22.97 -9.13 -1.00
C CYS A 210 24.34 -9.31 -0.35
N LEU A 211 25.41 -9.19 -1.15
CA LEU A 211 26.80 -9.24 -0.69
C LEU A 211 27.23 -8.01 0.15
N ARG A 212 26.36 -6.98 0.22
CA ARG A 212 26.68 -5.71 0.90
C ARG A 212 28.01 -5.14 0.39
N VAL A 213 28.91 -4.73 1.29
CA VAL A 213 30.20 -4.11 0.95
C VAL A 213 31.13 -5.00 0.12
N ARG A 214 30.92 -6.34 0.12
CA ARG A 214 31.69 -7.30 -0.69
C ARG A 214 31.19 -7.43 -2.13
N CYS A 215 30.08 -6.76 -2.47
CA CYS A 215 29.55 -6.81 -3.84
C CYS A 215 30.44 -6.03 -4.80
N PRO A 216 30.88 -6.61 -5.94
CA PRO A 216 31.68 -5.87 -6.93
C PRO A 216 30.97 -4.60 -7.44
N HIS A 217 29.64 -4.60 -7.43
CA HIS A 217 28.81 -3.47 -7.86
C HIS A 217 28.32 -2.60 -6.70
N PHE A 218 28.92 -2.67 -5.48
CA PHE A 218 28.42 -1.98 -4.29
C PHE A 218 28.32 -0.48 -4.47
N GLN A 219 29.33 0.14 -5.11
CA GLN A 219 29.36 1.58 -5.32
C GLN A 219 28.28 2.06 -6.30
N GLN A 220 28.00 1.25 -7.32
CA GLN A 220 27.01 1.54 -8.35
C GLN A 220 25.59 1.02 -8.00
N CYS A 221 25.46 0.32 -6.87
CA CYS A 221 24.20 -0.30 -6.46
C CYS A 221 23.15 0.75 -6.14
N PHE A 222 22.07 0.79 -6.92
CA PHE A 222 20.96 1.74 -6.75
C PHE A 222 20.32 1.67 -5.36
N TYR A 223 20.05 0.46 -4.85
CA TYR A 223 19.54 0.30 -3.49
C TYR A 223 20.49 0.86 -2.42
N GLN A 224 21.80 0.64 -2.55
CA GLN A 224 22.78 1.17 -1.61
C GLN A 224 22.92 2.69 -1.72
N LYS A 225 22.79 3.23 -2.95
CA LYS A 225 22.71 4.69 -3.18
C LYS A 225 21.52 5.27 -2.43
N ALA A 226 20.31 4.74 -2.67
CA ALA A 226 19.09 5.17 -1.98
C ALA A 226 19.20 5.07 -0.44
N ARG A 227 19.88 4.03 0.08
CA ARG A 227 20.12 3.87 1.53
C ARG A 227 21.06 4.92 2.10
N ARG A 228 22.12 5.30 1.35
CA ARG A 228 23.04 6.38 1.77
C ARG A 228 22.33 7.73 1.77
N GLU A 229 21.56 8.02 0.75
CA GLU A 229 20.73 9.23 0.65
C GLU A 229 19.72 9.30 1.81
N ALA A 230 18.98 8.22 2.07
CA ALA A 230 18.05 8.14 3.20
C ALA A 230 18.75 8.35 4.56
N ALA A 231 19.95 7.81 4.75
CA ALA A 231 20.71 7.99 5.99
C ALA A 231 21.09 9.45 6.28
N SER A 232 21.32 10.23 5.23
CA SER A 232 21.71 11.65 5.32
C SER A 232 20.54 12.63 5.25
N ALA A 233 19.35 12.17 4.86
CA ALA A 233 18.18 13.02 4.68
C ALA A 233 17.48 13.38 6.00
N GLU A 234 16.99 14.59 6.09
CA GLU A 234 16.13 15.10 7.16
C GLU A 234 14.64 14.78 6.89
N ILE A 235 14.23 14.71 5.61
CA ILE A 235 12.87 14.32 5.21
C ILE A 235 12.96 13.02 4.41
N LEU A 236 12.23 11.99 4.84
CA LEU A 236 12.08 10.73 4.11
C LEU A 236 10.70 10.64 3.52
N VAL A 237 10.61 10.44 2.21
CA VAL A 237 9.35 10.18 1.51
C VAL A 237 9.25 8.69 1.24
N VAL A 238 8.23 8.04 1.82
CA VAL A 238 8.01 6.59 1.75
C VAL A 238 6.56 6.28 1.38
N ASN A 239 6.22 5.03 1.07
CA ASN A 239 4.83 4.61 1.05
C ASN A 239 4.44 3.87 2.34
N HIS A 240 3.14 3.73 2.58
CA HIS A 240 2.62 3.03 3.75
C HIS A 240 3.14 1.60 3.85
N HIS A 241 3.29 0.90 2.73
CA HIS A 241 3.83 -0.46 2.69
C HIS A 241 5.25 -0.54 3.24
N LEU A 242 6.14 0.39 2.86
CA LEU A 242 7.51 0.43 3.38
C LEU A 242 7.54 0.84 4.86
N LEU A 243 6.70 1.79 5.27
CA LEU A 243 6.56 2.18 6.66
C LEU A 243 6.13 1.00 7.54
N PHE A 244 5.12 0.23 7.13
CA PHE A 244 4.68 -0.95 7.90
C PHE A 244 5.67 -2.11 7.85
N THR A 245 6.44 -2.25 6.77
CA THR A 245 7.59 -3.18 6.74
C THR A 245 8.65 -2.78 7.77
N ASP A 246 8.97 -1.49 7.88
CA ASP A 246 9.89 -0.95 8.90
C ASP A 246 9.34 -1.19 10.32
N LEU A 247 8.06 -0.92 10.52
CA LEU A 247 7.37 -1.14 11.80
C LEU A 247 7.39 -2.62 12.22
N ALA A 248 7.15 -3.54 11.29
CA ALA A 248 7.22 -4.98 11.57
C ALA A 248 8.62 -5.40 12.04
N VAL A 249 9.68 -4.89 11.42
CA VAL A 249 11.06 -5.14 11.85
C VAL A 249 11.35 -4.52 13.21
N ARG A 250 10.95 -3.27 13.46
CA ARG A 250 11.13 -2.59 14.76
C ARG A 250 10.43 -3.33 15.88
N ARG A 251 9.22 -3.81 15.63
CA ARG A 251 8.42 -4.60 16.57
C ARG A 251 9.08 -5.95 16.87
N ALA A 252 9.53 -6.67 15.86
CA ALA A 252 10.21 -7.95 16.03
C ALA A 252 11.54 -7.83 16.80
N THR A 253 12.25 -6.71 16.63
CA THR A 253 13.54 -6.45 17.29
C THR A 253 13.41 -5.63 18.57
N GLN A 254 12.20 -5.14 18.92
CA GLN A 254 11.94 -4.19 20.01
C GLN A 254 12.87 -2.95 19.99
N ASN A 255 13.26 -2.53 18.79
CA ASN A 255 14.20 -1.44 18.59
C ASN A 255 13.59 -0.31 17.76
N TYR A 256 13.24 0.78 18.44
CA TYR A 256 12.61 1.97 17.83
C TYR A 256 13.57 3.16 17.68
N THR A 257 14.72 3.12 18.35
CA THR A 257 15.66 4.25 18.40
C THR A 257 16.77 4.16 17.36
N GLN A 258 17.00 3.00 16.77
CA GLN A 258 18.03 2.79 15.76
C GLN A 258 17.42 2.59 14.37
N ALA A 259 18.29 2.53 13.36
CA ALA A 259 17.89 2.21 12.01
C ALA A 259 17.40 0.77 11.90
N ALA A 260 16.22 0.57 11.30
CA ALA A 260 15.70 -0.73 10.89
C ALA A 260 15.68 -0.81 9.35
N VAL A 261 14.51 -0.84 8.73
CA VAL A 261 14.39 -0.65 7.28
C VAL A 261 14.58 0.83 6.93
N LEU A 262 14.03 1.73 7.73
CA LEU A 262 14.26 3.17 7.66
C LEU A 262 15.27 3.62 8.73
N PRO A 263 16.01 4.72 8.51
CA PRO A 263 16.72 5.40 9.58
C PRO A 263 15.80 5.78 10.75
N ALA A 264 16.35 6.03 11.93
CA ALA A 264 15.55 6.45 13.08
C ALA A 264 14.80 7.77 12.79
N TYR A 265 13.55 7.86 13.24
CA TYR A 265 12.70 9.03 13.11
C TYR A 265 11.84 9.20 14.36
N LYS A 266 11.41 10.42 14.62
CA LYS A 266 10.55 10.78 15.74
C LYS A 266 9.22 11.40 15.28
N ARG A 267 9.18 11.88 14.05
CA ARG A 267 8.07 12.61 13.47
C ARG A 267 7.56 11.88 12.24
N LEU A 268 6.25 11.76 12.16
CA LEU A 268 5.59 10.98 11.13
C LEU A 268 4.42 11.77 10.54
N ILE A 269 4.34 11.80 9.23
CA ILE A 269 3.18 12.30 8.49
C ILE A 269 2.62 11.15 7.66
N LEU A 270 1.35 10.82 7.89
CA LEU A 270 0.59 9.81 7.16
C LEU A 270 -0.36 10.55 6.20
N ASP A 271 0.08 10.73 4.97
CA ASP A 271 -0.74 11.31 3.91
C ASP A 271 -1.61 10.23 3.28
N GLU A 272 -2.82 10.57 2.84
CA GLU A 272 -3.87 9.61 2.45
C GLU A 272 -4.13 8.57 3.54
N ALA A 273 -4.25 9.06 4.79
CA ALA A 273 -4.31 8.23 6.00
C ALA A 273 -5.54 7.31 6.09
N HIS A 274 -6.55 7.50 5.22
CA HIS A 274 -7.67 6.57 5.08
C HIS A 274 -7.24 5.17 4.61
N ASN A 275 -6.03 5.02 4.04
CA ASN A 275 -5.46 3.74 3.59
C ASN A 275 -4.57 3.06 4.65
N VAL A 276 -4.32 3.69 5.77
CA VAL A 276 -3.42 3.20 6.82
C VAL A 276 -3.89 1.86 7.37
N GLU A 277 -5.18 1.69 7.60
CA GLU A 277 -5.76 0.43 8.10
C GLU A 277 -5.53 -0.73 7.12
N ASP A 278 -5.83 -0.54 5.84
CA ASP A 278 -5.69 -1.58 4.83
C ASP A 278 -4.21 -1.92 4.58
N ALA A 279 -3.32 -0.92 4.55
CA ALA A 279 -1.89 -1.13 4.42
C ALA A 279 -1.29 -1.84 5.65
N ALA A 280 -1.69 -1.47 6.86
CA ALA A 280 -1.29 -2.14 8.09
C ALA A 280 -1.75 -3.60 8.11
N THR A 281 -3.01 -3.87 7.74
CA THR A 281 -3.57 -5.22 7.66
C THR A 281 -2.75 -6.10 6.72
N ALA A 282 -2.41 -5.60 5.54
CA ALA A 282 -1.65 -6.34 4.54
C ALA A 282 -0.22 -6.68 5.00
N HIS A 283 0.45 -5.77 5.72
CA HIS A 283 1.86 -5.94 6.12
C HIS A 283 2.06 -6.61 7.48
N LEU A 284 1.07 -6.57 8.34
CA LEU A 284 1.09 -7.25 9.64
C LEU A 284 0.44 -8.64 9.58
N GLY A 285 -0.08 -8.99 8.42
CA GLY A 285 -0.56 -10.32 8.09
C GLY A 285 0.52 -11.22 7.49
N VAL A 286 0.15 -12.45 7.20
CA VAL A 286 0.97 -13.47 6.53
C VAL A 286 0.24 -13.96 5.29
N GLU A 287 0.94 -14.06 4.17
CA GLU A 287 0.42 -14.71 2.96
C GLU A 287 1.48 -15.68 2.41
N ILE A 288 1.09 -16.93 2.21
CA ILE A 288 1.92 -17.96 1.60
C ILE A 288 1.17 -18.51 0.40
N THR A 289 1.80 -18.47 -0.77
CA THR A 289 1.19 -19.00 -1.99
C THR A 289 1.93 -20.24 -2.48
N ARG A 290 1.19 -21.20 -3.05
CA ARG A 290 1.76 -22.38 -3.72
C ARG A 290 2.90 -21.98 -4.66
N ARG A 291 2.66 -20.99 -5.53
CA ARG A 291 3.69 -20.50 -6.48
C ARG A 291 4.90 -19.92 -5.77
N GLY A 292 4.72 -19.19 -4.67
CA GLY A 292 5.80 -18.62 -3.87
C GLY A 292 6.71 -19.69 -3.29
N VAL A 293 6.12 -20.75 -2.72
CA VAL A 293 6.86 -21.92 -2.21
C VAL A 293 7.58 -22.64 -3.36
N TYR A 294 6.86 -22.90 -4.45
CA TYR A 294 7.44 -23.56 -5.64
C TYR A 294 8.63 -22.82 -6.23
N ARG A 295 8.53 -21.48 -6.34
CA ARG A 295 9.66 -20.62 -6.79
C ARG A 295 10.86 -20.74 -5.85
N THR A 296 10.61 -20.71 -4.53
CA THR A 296 11.69 -20.86 -3.54
C THR A 296 12.45 -22.17 -3.73
N LEU A 297 11.72 -23.29 -3.89
CA LEU A 297 12.33 -24.60 -4.16
C LEU A 297 12.99 -24.68 -5.54
N SER A 298 12.41 -24.03 -6.57
CA SER A 298 12.94 -24.02 -7.94
C SER A 298 14.23 -23.22 -8.08
N ARG A 299 14.46 -22.20 -7.25
CA ARG A 299 15.74 -21.47 -7.20
C ARG A 299 16.91 -22.38 -6.79
N LEU A 300 16.66 -23.37 -5.95
CA LEU A 300 17.70 -24.36 -5.58
C LEU A 300 18.10 -25.22 -6.77
N ASP A 301 17.13 -25.81 -7.43
CA ASP A 301 17.34 -26.65 -8.59
C ASP A 301 16.12 -26.61 -9.52
N ARG A 302 16.36 -26.42 -10.81
CA ARG A 302 15.36 -26.55 -11.87
C ARG A 302 15.96 -27.32 -13.03
N ARG A 303 15.57 -28.61 -13.17
CA ARG A 303 16.05 -29.49 -14.21
C ARG A 303 17.60 -29.60 -14.26
N GLY A 304 18.21 -29.76 -13.10
CA GLY A 304 19.68 -29.86 -13.00
C GLY A 304 20.41 -28.50 -13.08
N ARG A 305 19.71 -27.40 -12.99
CA ARG A 305 20.25 -26.02 -13.01
C ARG A 305 19.73 -25.24 -11.80
N GLY A 306 20.44 -24.21 -11.36
CA GLY A 306 20.07 -23.38 -10.22
C GLY A 306 21.22 -23.22 -9.21
N ILE A 307 20.88 -22.78 -7.98
CA ILE A 307 21.90 -22.48 -6.95
C ILE A 307 22.73 -23.73 -6.61
N LEU A 308 22.10 -24.90 -6.48
CA LEU A 308 22.81 -26.13 -6.12
C LEU A 308 23.81 -26.57 -7.20
N GLN A 309 23.45 -26.45 -8.49
CA GLN A 309 24.38 -26.74 -9.56
C GLN A 309 25.55 -25.76 -9.58
N ALA A 310 25.28 -24.48 -9.42
CA ALA A 310 26.32 -23.47 -9.39
C ALA A 310 27.25 -23.62 -8.16
N VAL A 311 26.75 -24.09 -7.02
CA VAL A 311 27.57 -24.46 -5.86
C VAL A 311 28.37 -25.70 -6.15
N HIS A 312 27.76 -26.75 -6.74
CA HIS A 312 28.45 -27.97 -7.13
C HIS A 312 29.66 -27.68 -8.03
N ASP A 313 29.47 -26.87 -9.09
CA ASP A 313 30.52 -26.54 -10.05
C ASP A 313 31.61 -25.66 -9.44
N ALA A 314 31.22 -24.78 -8.51
CA ALA A 314 32.14 -23.88 -7.82
C ALA A 314 32.98 -24.57 -6.72
N LEU A 315 32.61 -25.77 -6.29
CA LEU A 315 33.36 -26.58 -5.34
C LEU A 315 34.55 -27.30 -6.00
N ASP A 316 34.74 -27.15 -7.32
CA ASP A 316 35.90 -27.70 -8.02
C ASP A 316 37.19 -26.97 -7.59
N GLY A 317 38.18 -27.73 -7.14
CA GLY A 317 39.45 -27.19 -6.62
C GLY A 317 39.38 -26.65 -5.16
N VAL A 318 38.29 -26.85 -4.46
CA VAL A 318 38.16 -26.57 -3.01
C VAL A 318 38.64 -27.82 -2.22
N GLY A 319 39.29 -27.64 -1.07
CA GLY A 319 39.90 -28.71 -0.29
C GLY A 319 38.97 -29.89 0.00
N GLU A 320 37.85 -29.67 0.68
CA GLU A 320 36.82 -30.68 0.93
C GLU A 320 35.77 -30.76 -0.19
N GLY A 321 36.01 -30.17 -1.35
CA GLY A 321 35.09 -30.11 -2.47
C GLY A 321 34.44 -31.46 -2.87
N PRO A 322 35.17 -32.58 -2.96
CA PRO A 322 34.56 -33.88 -3.24
C PRO A 322 33.53 -34.33 -2.20
N ALA A 323 33.83 -34.19 -0.91
CA ALA A 323 32.91 -34.56 0.18
C ALA A 323 31.68 -33.63 0.24
N LEU A 324 31.89 -32.37 -0.04
CA LEU A 324 30.78 -31.37 -0.11
C LEU A 324 29.86 -31.63 -1.32
N ARG A 325 30.42 -32.03 -2.48
CA ARG A 325 29.63 -32.47 -3.65
C ARG A 325 28.84 -33.74 -3.37
N GLU A 326 29.47 -34.72 -2.72
CA GLU A 326 28.80 -35.95 -2.30
C GLU A 326 27.63 -35.64 -1.34
N ARG A 327 27.82 -34.74 -0.39
CA ARG A 327 26.75 -34.29 0.50
C ARG A 327 25.61 -33.60 -0.26
N LEU A 328 25.95 -32.76 -1.22
CA LEU A 328 24.95 -32.06 -2.06
C LEU A 328 24.10 -33.08 -2.83
N GLU A 329 24.70 -34.10 -3.44
CA GLU A 329 23.99 -35.12 -4.21
C GLU A 329 23.19 -36.09 -3.30
N ASN A 330 23.77 -36.52 -2.19
CA ASN A 330 23.19 -37.60 -1.38
C ASN A 330 22.29 -37.11 -0.23
N ARG A 331 22.35 -35.82 0.12
CA ARG A 331 21.54 -35.24 1.22
C ARG A 331 20.65 -34.09 0.76
N VAL A 332 21.22 -33.05 0.14
CA VAL A 332 20.49 -31.82 -0.21
C VAL A 332 19.49 -32.05 -1.33
N ARG A 333 19.91 -32.67 -2.45
CA ARG A 333 19.01 -32.94 -3.60
C ARG A 333 17.85 -33.90 -3.22
N PRO A 334 18.07 -34.98 -2.49
CA PRO A 334 16.97 -35.83 -2.01
C PRO A 334 16.02 -35.10 -1.06
N ALA A 335 16.51 -34.23 -0.14
CA ALA A 335 15.68 -33.41 0.71
C ALA A 335 14.80 -32.43 -0.09
N LEU A 336 15.37 -31.78 -1.12
CA LEU A 336 14.63 -30.92 -2.04
C LEU A 336 13.53 -31.68 -2.80
N SER A 337 13.87 -32.87 -3.34
CA SER A 337 12.91 -33.71 -4.05
C SER A 337 11.75 -34.14 -3.14
N ARG A 338 12.06 -34.50 -1.90
CA ARG A 338 11.05 -34.81 -0.88
C ARG A 338 10.16 -33.61 -0.56
N ALA A 339 10.74 -32.43 -0.33
CA ALA A 339 9.99 -31.22 -0.05
C ALA A 339 9.00 -30.86 -1.17
N ARG A 340 9.39 -31.07 -2.44
CA ARG A 340 8.50 -30.89 -3.59
C ARG A 340 7.33 -31.89 -3.61
N ALA A 341 7.64 -33.16 -3.42
CA ALA A 341 6.61 -34.20 -3.42
C ALA A 341 5.58 -34.00 -2.28
N VAL A 342 6.09 -33.64 -1.08
CA VAL A 342 5.23 -33.35 0.06
C VAL A 342 4.37 -32.11 -0.18
N LEU A 343 4.92 -31.05 -0.81
CA LEU A 343 4.18 -29.84 -1.15
C LEU A 343 2.98 -30.13 -2.06
N GLU A 344 3.13 -30.97 -3.09
CA GLU A 344 2.03 -31.32 -3.99
C GLU A 344 0.91 -32.04 -3.24
N GLY A 345 1.21 -33.06 -2.45
CA GLY A 345 0.20 -33.77 -1.68
C GLY A 345 -0.44 -32.90 -0.60
N PHE A 346 0.30 -31.94 -0.04
CA PHE A 346 -0.26 -30.95 0.90
C PHE A 346 -1.28 -30.02 0.21
N VAL A 347 -0.94 -29.50 -0.98
CA VAL A 347 -1.83 -28.62 -1.74
C VAL A 347 -3.12 -29.36 -2.14
N GLU A 348 -3.02 -30.60 -2.65
CA GLU A 348 -4.18 -31.43 -2.98
C GLU A 348 -5.11 -31.62 -1.78
N THR A 349 -4.53 -31.92 -0.60
CA THR A 349 -5.32 -32.11 0.63
C THR A 349 -6.04 -30.82 1.03
N LEU A 350 -5.40 -29.66 0.89
CA LEU A 350 -6.06 -28.39 1.19
C LEU A 350 -7.13 -28.02 0.15
N GLU A 351 -6.94 -28.32 -1.13
CA GLU A 351 -7.95 -28.11 -2.17
C GLU A 351 -9.20 -28.98 -1.89
N ILE A 352 -9.02 -30.23 -1.46
CA ILE A 352 -10.12 -31.11 -1.02
C ILE A 352 -10.80 -30.56 0.25
N PHE A 353 -10.01 -30.08 1.21
CA PHE A 353 -10.54 -29.51 2.46
C PHE A 353 -11.37 -28.24 2.22
N MET A 354 -10.98 -27.39 1.27
CA MET A 354 -11.74 -26.19 0.88
C MET A 354 -13.08 -26.53 0.23
N GLY A 355 -13.17 -27.64 -0.53
CA GLY A 355 -14.27 -27.92 -1.43
C GLY A 355 -14.05 -27.42 -2.86
N VAL A 356 -14.64 -28.12 -3.82
CA VAL A 356 -14.32 -27.97 -5.26
C VAL A 356 -14.75 -26.64 -5.88
N ASP A 357 -15.72 -25.94 -5.28
CA ASP A 357 -16.37 -24.75 -5.86
C ASP A 357 -16.06 -23.43 -5.11
N GLU A 358 -15.30 -23.47 -4.02
CA GLU A 358 -15.02 -22.28 -3.21
C GLU A 358 -13.73 -21.58 -3.64
N ALA A 359 -13.86 -20.31 -4.07
CA ALA A 359 -12.71 -19.47 -4.37
C ALA A 359 -11.99 -18.97 -3.10
N THR A 360 -12.72 -18.83 -1.97
CA THR A 360 -12.21 -18.36 -0.68
C THR A 360 -12.92 -19.07 0.44
N ALA A 361 -12.17 -19.70 1.35
CA ALA A 361 -12.70 -20.43 2.50
C ALA A 361 -12.08 -19.90 3.80
N ARG A 362 -12.90 -19.35 4.67
CA ARG A 362 -12.48 -18.90 6.01
C ARG A 362 -12.28 -20.12 6.91
N LEU A 363 -11.20 -20.08 7.71
CA LEU A 363 -10.87 -21.11 8.70
C LEU A 363 -11.40 -20.74 10.09
N GLY A 364 -11.62 -21.75 10.91
CA GLY A 364 -12.10 -21.60 12.28
C GLY A 364 -13.59 -21.94 12.44
N PRO A 365 -14.15 -21.77 13.65
CA PRO A 365 -15.51 -22.19 14.01
C PRO A 365 -16.59 -21.52 13.13
N GLU A 366 -16.36 -20.28 12.72
CA GLU A 366 -17.28 -19.50 11.90
C GLU A 366 -17.06 -19.68 10.38
N GLY A 367 -16.22 -20.64 10.01
CA GLY A 367 -15.89 -20.96 8.62
C GLY A 367 -16.05 -22.46 8.31
N ILE A 368 -15.11 -22.99 7.51
CA ILE A 368 -15.10 -24.41 7.13
C ILE A 368 -14.54 -25.35 8.22
N GLY A 369 -14.29 -24.83 9.42
CA GLY A 369 -13.71 -25.53 10.57
C GLY A 369 -12.20 -25.35 10.70
N GLU A 370 -11.64 -25.97 11.72
CA GLU A 370 -10.20 -25.94 11.97
C GLU A 370 -9.49 -27.03 11.15
N PRO A 371 -8.50 -26.66 10.33
CA PRO A 371 -7.73 -27.64 9.56
C PRO A 371 -7.05 -28.70 10.47
N ALA A 372 -6.56 -28.27 11.64
CA ALA A 372 -5.89 -29.15 12.60
C ALA A 372 -6.81 -30.25 13.21
N ASP A 373 -8.14 -30.09 13.13
CA ASP A 373 -9.11 -31.10 13.57
C ASP A 373 -9.26 -32.25 12.57
N ARG A 374 -8.80 -32.06 11.33
CA ARG A 374 -8.77 -33.08 10.28
C ARG A 374 -7.42 -33.80 10.33
N GLU A 375 -7.44 -35.09 10.69
CA GLU A 375 -6.20 -35.88 10.80
C GLU A 375 -5.36 -35.84 9.53
N GLU A 376 -6.00 -35.96 8.37
CA GLU A 376 -5.35 -35.95 7.08
C GLU A 376 -4.63 -34.61 6.79
N VAL A 377 -5.26 -33.47 7.15
CA VAL A 377 -4.65 -32.14 6.99
C VAL A 377 -3.50 -31.95 7.98
N ARG A 378 -3.66 -32.40 9.22
CA ARG A 378 -2.62 -32.32 10.27
C ARG A 378 -1.38 -33.13 9.87
N GLU A 379 -1.57 -34.36 9.41
CA GLU A 379 -0.44 -35.20 8.95
C GLU A 379 0.31 -34.57 7.77
N ARG A 380 -0.41 -34.01 6.80
CA ARG A 380 0.19 -33.32 5.64
C ARG A 380 0.90 -32.03 6.04
N LEU A 381 0.33 -31.26 6.98
CA LEU A 381 0.96 -30.09 7.56
C LEU A 381 2.29 -30.45 8.24
N ASP A 382 2.28 -31.45 9.11
CA ASP A 382 3.47 -31.91 9.84
C ASP A 382 4.55 -32.45 8.88
N ALA A 383 4.14 -33.20 7.86
CA ALA A 383 5.02 -33.69 6.81
C ALA A 383 5.67 -32.54 6.02
N LEU A 384 4.87 -31.52 5.64
CA LEU A 384 5.38 -30.33 4.93
C LEU A 384 6.41 -29.58 5.78
N VAL A 385 6.04 -29.22 7.00
CA VAL A 385 6.93 -28.47 7.89
C VAL A 385 8.21 -29.27 8.18
N THR A 386 8.08 -30.55 8.50
CA THR A 386 9.25 -31.43 8.73
C THR A 386 10.16 -31.50 7.51
N SER A 387 9.60 -31.59 6.29
CA SER A 387 10.39 -31.63 5.07
C SER A 387 11.08 -30.31 4.73
N MET A 388 10.41 -29.16 4.99
CA MET A 388 11.00 -27.84 4.80
C MET A 388 12.13 -27.56 5.81
N ASP A 389 11.91 -27.91 7.08
CA ASP A 389 12.91 -27.78 8.15
C ASP A 389 14.10 -28.72 7.93
N ALA A 390 13.88 -29.94 7.40
CA ALA A 390 14.96 -30.85 7.04
C ALA A 390 15.78 -30.30 5.87
N LEU A 391 15.13 -29.77 4.83
CA LEU A 391 15.83 -29.11 3.71
C LEU A 391 16.64 -27.91 4.22
N ALA A 392 16.05 -27.05 5.04
CA ALA A 392 16.73 -25.89 5.62
C ALA A 392 17.97 -26.29 6.41
N ARG A 393 17.90 -27.37 7.21
CA ARG A 393 19.06 -27.90 7.96
C ARG A 393 20.15 -28.43 7.03
N GLU A 394 19.81 -29.19 5.99
CA GLU A 394 20.82 -29.69 5.03
C GLU A 394 21.51 -28.56 4.26
N LEU A 395 20.75 -27.49 3.90
CA LEU A 395 21.32 -26.27 3.29
C LEU A 395 22.25 -25.55 4.26
N HIS A 396 21.83 -25.41 5.52
CA HIS A 396 22.64 -24.80 6.57
C HIS A 396 23.97 -25.55 6.79
N GLU A 397 23.90 -26.86 6.94
CA GLU A 397 25.11 -27.68 7.14
C GLU A 397 26.04 -27.67 5.93
N LEU A 398 25.50 -27.71 4.70
CA LEU A 398 26.31 -27.54 3.49
C LEU A 398 27.03 -26.20 3.51
N ARG A 399 26.28 -25.11 3.74
CA ARG A 399 26.83 -23.75 3.80
C ARG A 399 27.87 -23.58 4.91
N ALA A 400 27.57 -24.04 6.13
CA ALA A 400 28.47 -23.91 7.27
C ALA A 400 29.81 -24.63 7.02
N ARG A 401 29.79 -25.81 6.39
CA ARG A 401 31.03 -26.53 6.04
C ARG A 401 31.83 -25.84 4.95
N VAL A 402 31.14 -25.29 3.92
CA VAL A 402 31.82 -24.53 2.86
C VAL A 402 32.45 -23.24 3.44
N GLU A 403 31.80 -22.59 4.40
CA GLU A 403 32.30 -21.36 5.07
C GLU A 403 33.56 -21.62 5.96
N LEU A 404 33.85 -22.87 6.30
CA LEU A 404 35.07 -23.25 7.04
C LEU A 404 36.33 -23.40 6.17
N GLU A 405 36.18 -23.44 4.85
CA GLU A 405 37.29 -23.53 3.93
C GLU A 405 38.11 -22.24 3.90
N GLU A 406 39.46 -22.35 4.04
CA GLU A 406 40.36 -21.19 4.16
C GLU A 406 40.45 -20.31 2.90
N ALA A 407 40.20 -20.88 1.74
CA ALA A 407 40.26 -20.19 0.46
C ALA A 407 38.99 -20.43 -0.36
N LEU A 408 37.97 -19.59 -0.08
CA LEU A 408 36.74 -19.64 -0.88
C LEU A 408 36.92 -18.84 -2.19
N PRO A 409 36.63 -19.46 -3.35
CA PRO A 409 36.53 -18.70 -4.60
C PRO A 409 35.47 -17.63 -4.52
N ASP A 410 35.72 -16.40 -5.01
CA ASP A 410 34.78 -15.28 -5.04
C ASP A 410 33.40 -15.68 -5.59
N ARG A 411 33.37 -16.61 -6.56
CA ARG A 411 32.16 -17.17 -7.16
C ARG A 411 31.28 -17.94 -6.19
N LEU A 412 31.82 -18.48 -5.07
CA LEU A 412 31.07 -19.20 -4.03
C LEU A 412 30.41 -18.26 -3.02
N GLU A 413 31.03 -17.13 -2.65
CA GLU A 413 30.47 -16.22 -1.65
C GLU A 413 29.04 -15.78 -1.99
N GLY A 414 28.80 -15.42 -3.25
CA GLY A 414 27.46 -15.03 -3.71
C GLY A 414 26.46 -16.17 -3.62
N ARG A 415 26.90 -17.42 -3.89
CA ARG A 415 26.04 -18.62 -3.86
C ARG A 415 25.70 -19.05 -2.45
N LEU A 416 26.63 -18.90 -1.49
CA LEU A 416 26.35 -19.17 -0.08
C LEU A 416 25.29 -18.23 0.50
N LEU A 417 25.31 -16.97 0.08
CA LEU A 417 24.22 -16.02 0.45
C LEU A 417 22.89 -16.38 -0.20
N ASP A 418 22.91 -16.82 -1.46
CA ASP A 418 21.70 -17.31 -2.11
C ASP A 418 21.13 -18.54 -1.36
N LEU A 419 21.98 -19.49 -0.90
CA LEU A 419 21.56 -20.61 -0.06
C LEU A 419 20.97 -20.12 1.29
N LYS A 420 21.63 -19.20 1.97
CA LYS A 420 21.15 -18.60 3.22
C LYS A 420 19.80 -17.91 3.06
N SER A 421 19.59 -17.25 1.91
CA SER A 421 18.29 -16.65 1.56
C SER A 421 17.18 -17.69 1.49
N VAL A 422 17.45 -18.82 0.83
CA VAL A 422 16.46 -19.92 0.73
C VAL A 422 16.21 -20.56 2.10
N GLU A 423 17.26 -20.82 2.88
CA GLU A 423 17.18 -21.34 4.25
C GLU A 423 16.19 -20.51 5.12
N ARG A 424 16.37 -19.19 5.11
CA ARG A 424 15.47 -18.27 5.86
C ARG A 424 14.04 -18.27 5.34
N ARG A 425 13.86 -18.34 4.02
CA ARG A 425 12.53 -18.40 3.41
C ARG A 425 11.81 -19.69 3.75
N LEU A 426 12.50 -20.83 3.80
CA LEU A 426 11.91 -22.08 4.22
C LEU A 426 11.40 -22.00 5.66
N GLY A 427 12.19 -21.43 6.59
CA GLY A 427 11.75 -21.20 7.97
C GLY A 427 10.53 -20.28 8.06
N ALA A 428 10.50 -19.19 7.25
CA ALA A 428 9.35 -18.29 7.21
C ALA A 428 8.09 -18.99 6.65
N ILE A 429 8.24 -19.86 5.64
CA ILE A 429 7.14 -20.67 5.10
C ILE A 429 6.60 -21.61 6.19
N SER A 430 7.48 -22.36 6.87
CA SER A 430 7.08 -23.25 7.98
C SER A 430 6.29 -22.52 9.06
N ALA A 431 6.81 -21.38 9.54
CA ALA A 431 6.14 -20.56 10.55
C ALA A 431 4.78 -20.04 10.09
N GLY A 432 4.70 -19.52 8.86
CA GLY A 432 3.48 -18.96 8.33
C GLY A 432 2.41 -20.00 8.03
N VAL A 433 2.77 -21.17 7.50
CA VAL A 433 1.82 -22.27 7.31
C VAL A 433 1.25 -22.74 8.66
N ARG A 434 2.08 -22.82 9.71
CA ARG A 434 1.60 -23.13 11.06
C ARG A 434 0.64 -22.06 11.58
N LEU A 435 0.96 -20.78 11.44
CA LEU A 435 0.06 -19.69 11.87
C LEU A 435 -1.31 -19.78 11.20
N VAL A 436 -1.37 -20.15 9.93
CA VAL A 436 -2.65 -20.24 9.21
C VAL A 436 -3.43 -21.49 9.60
N LEU A 437 -2.79 -22.66 9.68
CA LEU A 437 -3.48 -23.94 9.80
C LEU A 437 -3.53 -24.52 11.21
N ALA A 438 -2.59 -24.15 12.08
CA ALA A 438 -2.49 -24.62 13.46
C ALA A 438 -1.95 -23.51 14.39
N PRO A 439 -2.68 -22.38 14.57
CA PRO A 439 -2.19 -21.16 15.22
C PRO A 439 -2.01 -21.28 16.74
N GLY A 440 -2.53 -22.33 17.38
CA GLY A 440 -2.48 -22.47 18.84
C GLY A 440 -3.21 -21.33 19.57
N GLU A 441 -2.54 -20.67 20.52
CA GLU A 441 -3.11 -19.58 21.33
C GLU A 441 -3.40 -18.31 20.52
N ASP A 442 -2.73 -18.11 19.39
CA ASP A 442 -2.93 -16.94 18.51
C ASP A 442 -4.21 -17.01 17.66
N ALA A 443 -4.96 -18.12 17.71
CA ALA A 443 -6.15 -18.34 16.87
C ALA A 443 -7.16 -17.20 16.95
N ALA A 444 -7.40 -16.64 18.12
CA ALA A 444 -8.39 -15.60 18.36
C ALA A 444 -7.97 -14.21 17.84
N ALA A 445 -6.66 -13.97 17.67
CA ALA A 445 -6.13 -12.68 17.25
C ALA A 445 -6.14 -12.49 15.73
N TYR A 446 -6.21 -13.59 14.97
CA TYR A 446 -6.09 -13.58 13.51
C TYR A 446 -7.34 -14.15 12.84
N VAL A 447 -7.78 -13.48 11.78
CA VAL A 447 -8.64 -14.14 10.77
C VAL A 447 -7.73 -14.90 9.81
N ARG A 448 -8.11 -16.14 9.48
CA ARG A 448 -7.34 -17.07 8.66
C ARG A 448 -8.21 -17.60 7.54
N TRP A 449 -7.65 -17.71 6.33
CA TRP A 449 -8.40 -18.22 5.19
C TRP A 449 -7.51 -18.89 4.16
N LEU A 450 -8.14 -19.69 3.33
CA LEU A 450 -7.57 -20.23 2.09
C LEU A 450 -8.23 -19.52 0.90
N GLU A 451 -7.47 -19.27 -0.13
CA GLU A 451 -7.95 -18.60 -1.34
C GLU A 451 -7.35 -19.22 -2.59
N VAL A 452 -8.19 -19.54 -3.58
CA VAL A 452 -7.75 -20.01 -4.89
C VAL A 452 -7.83 -18.85 -5.88
N ARG A 453 -6.70 -18.45 -6.44
CA ARG A 453 -6.56 -17.38 -7.43
C ARG A 453 -6.27 -17.95 -8.80
N GLY A 454 -6.99 -17.49 -9.83
CA GLY A 454 -6.82 -17.92 -11.20
C GLY A 454 -7.67 -19.15 -11.55
N LYS A 455 -7.52 -19.67 -12.79
CA LYS A 455 -8.26 -20.83 -13.32
C LYS A 455 -7.32 -21.79 -14.05
N GLY A 456 -7.62 -23.08 -14.01
CA GLY A 456 -6.89 -24.13 -14.70
C GLY A 456 -5.40 -24.16 -14.32
N ARG A 457 -4.48 -24.24 -15.29
CA ARG A 457 -3.04 -24.27 -15.04
C ARG A 457 -2.47 -23.03 -14.32
N ARG A 458 -3.24 -21.94 -14.25
CA ARG A 458 -2.87 -20.72 -13.53
C ARG A 458 -3.41 -20.68 -12.09
N MET A 459 -4.05 -21.75 -11.64
CA MET A 459 -4.51 -21.87 -10.26
C MET A 459 -3.37 -21.72 -9.26
N ASN A 460 -3.60 -20.93 -8.22
CA ASN A 460 -2.61 -20.65 -7.18
C ASN A 460 -3.32 -20.59 -5.83
N LEU A 461 -3.12 -21.61 -5.00
CA LEU A 461 -3.62 -21.65 -3.64
C LEU A 461 -2.81 -20.68 -2.78
N ALA A 462 -3.49 -19.82 -2.04
CA ALA A 462 -2.95 -18.91 -1.04
C ALA A 462 -3.47 -19.28 0.35
N LEU A 463 -2.57 -19.33 1.32
CA LEU A 463 -2.86 -19.45 2.74
C LEU A 463 -2.60 -18.08 3.35
N ALA A 464 -3.58 -17.51 4.03
CA ALA A 464 -3.45 -16.16 4.55
C ALA A 464 -3.97 -16.04 5.98
N ALA A 465 -3.33 -15.15 6.75
CA ALA A 465 -3.76 -14.72 8.07
C ALA A 465 -3.57 -13.21 8.23
N ALA A 466 -4.54 -12.54 8.83
CA ALA A 466 -4.46 -11.12 9.12
C ALA A 466 -4.98 -10.82 10.54
N PRO A 467 -4.40 -9.83 11.25
CA PRO A 467 -4.91 -9.42 12.54
C PRO A 467 -6.33 -8.85 12.41
N ILE A 468 -7.23 -9.26 13.31
CA ILE A 468 -8.61 -8.79 13.33
C ILE A 468 -8.65 -7.34 13.81
N GLU A 469 -7.94 -7.06 14.91
CA GLU A 469 -7.86 -5.74 15.51
C GLU A 469 -6.45 -5.16 15.37
N LEU A 470 -6.39 -3.96 14.79
CA LEU A 470 -5.14 -3.24 14.57
C LEU A 470 -4.90 -2.13 15.59
N GLY A 471 -5.96 -1.61 16.22
CA GLY A 471 -5.90 -0.41 17.04
C GLY A 471 -4.85 -0.49 18.14
N GLN A 472 -4.89 -1.55 18.97
CA GLN A 472 -3.92 -1.74 20.04
C GLN A 472 -2.49 -1.88 19.49
N LEU A 473 -2.33 -2.66 18.43
CA LEU A 473 -1.02 -2.90 17.80
C LEU A 473 -0.41 -1.60 17.26
N LEU A 474 -1.20 -0.76 16.58
CA LEU A 474 -0.74 0.53 16.04
C LEU A 474 -0.44 1.52 17.18
N ARG A 475 -1.24 1.54 18.23
CA ARG A 475 -0.99 2.35 19.41
C ARG A 475 0.38 2.02 20.01
N ASP A 476 0.63 0.74 20.33
CA ASP A 476 1.81 0.31 21.04
C ASP A 476 3.10 0.41 20.22
N SER A 477 2.99 0.20 18.90
CA SER A 477 4.17 0.10 18.05
C SER A 477 4.43 1.32 17.18
N LEU A 478 3.43 2.18 16.94
CA LEU A 478 3.58 3.36 16.08
C LEU A 478 3.29 4.65 16.85
N PHE A 479 2.05 4.83 17.33
CA PHE A 479 1.63 6.11 17.89
C PHE A 479 2.29 6.45 19.22
N SER A 480 2.58 5.47 20.08
CA SER A 480 3.32 5.69 21.34
C SER A 480 4.83 5.82 21.14
N LYS A 481 5.36 5.53 19.95
CA LYS A 481 6.80 5.56 19.64
C LYS A 481 7.21 6.79 18.84
N ALA A 482 6.27 7.41 18.13
CA ALA A 482 6.47 8.69 17.46
C ALA A 482 6.11 9.84 18.42
N GLU A 483 6.95 10.87 18.45
CA GLU A 483 6.67 12.06 19.27
C GLU A 483 5.56 12.94 18.65
N THR A 484 5.49 12.99 17.31
CA THR A 484 4.42 13.66 16.57
C THR A 484 3.97 12.76 15.43
N THR A 485 2.66 12.61 15.29
CA THR A 485 2.07 11.97 14.13
C THR A 485 0.97 12.83 13.53
N VAL A 486 1.08 13.12 12.23
CA VAL A 486 0.04 13.83 11.48
C VAL A 486 -0.65 12.84 10.57
N LEU A 487 -1.94 12.63 10.75
CA LEU A 487 -2.80 11.86 9.85
C LEU A 487 -3.61 12.84 9.00
N THR A 488 -3.43 12.79 7.69
CA THR A 488 -4.17 13.69 6.79
C THR A 488 -4.71 12.96 5.57
N SER A 489 -5.87 13.38 5.13
CA SER A 489 -6.50 12.95 3.89
C SER A 489 -7.63 13.91 3.50
N ALA A 490 -8.15 13.76 2.28
CA ALA A 490 -9.38 14.45 1.87
C ALA A 490 -10.64 13.87 2.54
N THR A 491 -10.53 12.65 3.07
CA THR A 491 -11.68 11.88 3.59
C THR A 491 -11.24 11.03 4.78
N LEU A 492 -11.49 11.51 5.99
CA LEU A 492 -11.22 10.82 7.26
C LEU A 492 -12.45 10.79 8.17
N SER A 493 -13.32 11.80 8.04
CA SER A 493 -14.50 11.96 8.87
C SER A 493 -15.77 11.44 8.18
N THR A 494 -16.70 10.95 8.98
CA THR A 494 -18.08 10.66 8.59
C THR A 494 -19.01 11.50 9.42
N ARG A 495 -19.94 12.25 8.80
CA ARG A 495 -20.83 13.19 9.47
C ARG A 495 -20.07 14.15 10.41
N ASN A 496 -18.92 14.64 9.98
CA ASN A 496 -18.02 15.52 10.73
C ASN A 496 -17.47 14.93 12.05
N SER A 497 -17.40 13.61 12.18
CA SER A 497 -16.77 12.91 13.30
C SER A 497 -15.62 12.03 12.81
N PHE A 498 -14.54 11.95 13.60
CA PHE A 498 -13.40 11.05 13.40
C PHE A 498 -13.51 9.76 14.22
N ASP A 499 -14.61 9.54 14.94
CA ASP A 499 -14.76 8.40 15.84
C ASP A 499 -14.44 7.06 15.15
N PHE A 500 -14.97 6.87 13.94
CA PHE A 500 -14.68 5.65 13.16
C PHE A 500 -13.18 5.44 12.92
N LEU A 501 -12.48 6.47 12.47
CA LEU A 501 -11.03 6.39 12.21
C LEU A 501 -10.25 6.14 13.51
N ARG A 502 -10.60 6.84 14.57
CA ARG A 502 -9.97 6.71 15.89
C ARG A 502 -10.09 5.30 16.45
N ASP A 503 -11.29 4.73 16.39
CA ASP A 503 -11.54 3.37 16.85
C ASP A 503 -10.72 2.36 16.03
N ARG A 504 -10.72 2.51 14.70
CA ARG A 504 -9.97 1.60 13.81
C ARG A 504 -8.46 1.65 13.99
N LEU A 505 -7.91 2.83 14.24
CA LEU A 505 -6.46 3.04 14.39
C LEU A 505 -5.99 3.01 15.86
N GLY A 506 -6.90 2.83 16.82
CA GLY A 506 -6.55 2.79 18.25
C GLY A 506 -6.23 4.14 18.85
N LEU A 507 -6.78 5.23 18.32
CA LEU A 507 -6.62 6.59 18.82
C LEU A 507 -7.73 7.01 19.81
N GLY A 508 -8.67 6.11 20.11
CA GLY A 508 -9.73 6.32 21.11
C GLY A 508 -9.18 6.32 22.54
N ALA A 509 -9.91 6.96 23.45
CA ALA A 509 -9.59 6.88 24.87
C ALA A 509 -9.74 5.44 25.38
N HIS A 510 -8.67 4.85 25.92
CA HIS A 510 -8.74 3.55 26.53
C HIS A 510 -9.26 3.67 27.97
N PRO A 511 -10.23 2.85 28.42
CA PRO A 511 -10.78 2.94 29.77
C PRO A 511 -9.82 2.52 30.90
N VAL A 512 -8.60 2.10 30.57
CA VAL A 512 -7.61 1.53 31.52
C VAL A 512 -6.24 2.25 31.51
N ALA A 513 -6.07 3.33 30.73
CA ALA A 513 -4.81 4.06 30.77
C ALA A 513 -4.79 5.04 31.96
N ASP A 514 -3.74 4.94 32.77
CA ASP A 514 -3.39 5.98 33.75
C ASP A 514 -3.35 7.35 33.04
N VAL A 515 -3.88 8.37 33.68
CA VAL A 515 -4.17 9.69 33.11
C VAL A 515 -2.92 10.40 32.54
N ASP A 516 -1.71 9.96 32.88
CA ASP A 516 -0.45 10.56 32.46
C ASP A 516 0.08 10.05 31.08
N ASP A 517 -0.46 8.96 30.52
CA ASP A 517 -0.03 8.37 29.22
C ASP A 517 -1.04 8.62 28.06
N ALA A 518 -2.01 9.53 28.25
CA ALA A 518 -2.98 9.86 27.22
C ALA A 518 -2.31 10.64 26.08
N VAL A 519 -2.10 9.99 24.95
CA VAL A 519 -1.61 10.64 23.73
C VAL A 519 -2.62 11.72 23.33
N ARG A 520 -2.18 12.98 23.31
CA ARG A 520 -3.03 14.11 22.91
C ARG A 520 -3.35 14.03 21.43
N VAL A 521 -4.64 13.99 21.10
CA VAL A 521 -5.14 13.95 19.72
C VAL A 521 -5.85 15.27 19.41
N GLU A 522 -5.35 15.98 18.39
CA GLU A 522 -5.94 17.21 17.85
C GLU A 522 -6.71 16.89 16.57
N GLU A 523 -7.98 17.23 16.53
CA GLU A 523 -8.86 16.96 15.39
C GLU A 523 -9.23 18.24 14.65
N ARG A 524 -9.12 18.23 13.30
CA ARG A 524 -9.48 19.37 12.48
C ARG A 524 -10.12 18.94 11.17
N ILE A 525 -11.26 19.55 10.85
CA ILE A 525 -11.89 19.45 9.53
C ILE A 525 -11.72 20.79 8.83
N VAL A 526 -10.98 20.77 7.74
CA VAL A 526 -10.74 21.90 6.85
C VAL A 526 -11.60 21.73 5.62
N PRO A 527 -12.58 22.61 5.37
CA PRO A 527 -13.45 22.47 4.22
C PRO A 527 -12.70 22.67 2.90
N SER A 528 -13.21 22.05 1.85
CA SER A 528 -12.73 22.29 0.48
C SER A 528 -12.97 23.74 0.07
N PRO A 529 -12.08 24.37 -0.72
CA PRO A 529 -12.27 25.72 -1.24
C PRO A 529 -13.30 25.78 -2.38
N PHE A 530 -13.86 24.65 -2.79
CA PHE A 530 -14.80 24.57 -3.90
C PHE A 530 -16.25 24.70 -3.47
N ASP A 531 -17.06 25.39 -4.27
CA ASP A 531 -18.49 25.54 -4.04
C ASP A 531 -19.29 24.39 -4.68
N TYR A 532 -19.40 23.28 -3.96
CA TYR A 532 -20.15 22.13 -4.43
C TYR A 532 -21.63 22.41 -4.67
N THR A 533 -22.20 23.49 -4.08
CA THR A 533 -23.62 23.82 -4.25
C THR A 533 -23.93 24.34 -5.66
N THR A 534 -22.95 24.97 -6.31
CA THR A 534 -23.09 25.50 -7.68
C THR A 534 -22.35 24.68 -8.74
N GLN A 535 -21.24 24.03 -8.34
CA GLN A 535 -20.40 23.27 -9.24
C GLN A 535 -20.87 21.83 -9.48
N THR A 536 -21.69 21.28 -8.55
CA THR A 536 -22.10 19.87 -8.63
C THR A 536 -23.60 19.69 -8.49
N VAL A 537 -24.07 18.52 -8.94
CA VAL A 537 -25.40 18.00 -8.63
C VAL A 537 -25.26 16.50 -8.29
N LEU A 538 -25.92 16.07 -7.20
CA LEU A 538 -26.07 14.68 -6.83
C LEU A 538 -27.41 14.17 -7.36
N ALA A 539 -27.39 13.24 -8.29
CA ALA A 539 -28.60 12.72 -8.93
C ALA A 539 -28.80 11.23 -8.57
N VAL A 540 -30.03 10.87 -8.21
CA VAL A 540 -30.37 9.49 -7.82
C VAL A 540 -31.68 9.09 -8.53
N PRO A 541 -31.62 8.34 -9.64
CA PRO A 541 -32.81 7.75 -10.25
C PRO A 541 -33.41 6.68 -9.33
N THR A 542 -34.75 6.67 -9.24
CA THR A 542 -35.48 5.77 -8.32
C THR A 542 -36.34 4.74 -9.02
N ASP A 543 -36.35 4.73 -10.35
CA ASP A 543 -37.12 3.83 -11.21
C ASP A 543 -36.25 2.78 -11.93
N LEU A 544 -34.96 2.69 -11.57
CA LEU A 544 -34.08 1.67 -12.09
C LEU A 544 -34.31 0.32 -11.39
N PRO A 545 -33.96 -0.80 -12.03
CA PRO A 545 -33.96 -2.10 -11.37
C PRO A 545 -33.14 -2.06 -10.09
N ALA A 546 -33.57 -2.81 -9.05
CA ALA A 546 -32.92 -2.81 -7.75
C ALA A 546 -31.45 -3.25 -7.86
N ALA A 547 -30.55 -2.44 -7.37
CA ALA A 547 -29.10 -2.72 -7.37
C ALA A 547 -28.74 -4.00 -6.58
N GLU A 548 -29.53 -4.34 -5.53
CA GLU A 548 -29.35 -5.55 -4.72
C GLU A 548 -29.58 -6.84 -5.52
N ALA A 549 -30.58 -6.86 -6.39
CA ALA A 549 -30.88 -8.02 -7.22
C ALA A 549 -29.75 -8.36 -8.21
N GLY A 550 -28.92 -7.36 -8.57
CA GLY A 550 -27.86 -7.54 -9.56
C GLY A 550 -28.39 -8.02 -10.91
N GLY A 551 -27.57 -8.80 -11.61
CA GLY A 551 -27.98 -9.46 -12.85
C GLY A 551 -28.01 -8.57 -14.08
N ASP A 552 -28.32 -9.16 -15.24
CA ASP A 552 -28.21 -8.51 -16.55
C ASP A 552 -29.11 -7.28 -16.68
N VAL A 553 -30.33 -7.32 -16.10
CA VAL A 553 -31.28 -6.20 -16.19
C VAL A 553 -30.73 -4.90 -15.56
N PHE A 554 -30.03 -5.00 -14.44
CA PHE A 554 -29.40 -3.83 -13.81
C PHE A 554 -28.18 -3.34 -14.62
N GLN A 555 -27.40 -4.25 -15.24
CA GLN A 555 -26.29 -3.89 -16.12
C GLN A 555 -26.79 -3.22 -17.41
N GLU A 556 -27.89 -3.70 -17.98
CA GLU A 556 -28.52 -3.07 -19.14
C GLU A 556 -29.04 -1.65 -18.82
N ALA A 557 -29.71 -1.49 -17.67
CA ALA A 557 -30.11 -0.18 -17.17
C ALA A 557 -28.90 0.74 -16.94
N THR A 558 -27.80 0.22 -16.36
CA THR A 558 -26.55 0.95 -16.19
C THR A 558 -25.99 1.42 -17.54
N ALA A 559 -25.89 0.53 -18.54
CA ALA A 559 -25.38 0.87 -19.87
C ALA A 559 -26.25 1.93 -20.57
N ARG A 560 -27.58 1.85 -20.43
CA ARG A 560 -28.51 2.87 -20.91
C ARG A 560 -28.24 4.23 -20.28
N VAL A 561 -28.15 4.28 -18.94
CA VAL A 561 -27.87 5.54 -18.23
C VAL A 561 -26.52 6.11 -18.61
N VAL A 562 -25.46 5.28 -18.69
CA VAL A 562 -24.12 5.71 -19.14
C VAL A 562 -24.19 6.32 -20.55
N SER A 563 -24.92 5.67 -21.48
CA SER A 563 -25.08 6.15 -22.85
C SER A 563 -25.81 7.48 -22.92
N GLU A 564 -26.87 7.66 -22.15
CA GLU A 564 -27.63 8.90 -22.10
C GLU A 564 -26.83 10.00 -21.41
N MET A 565 -26.14 9.69 -20.31
CA MET A 565 -25.27 10.63 -19.60
C MET A 565 -24.12 11.11 -20.50
N ALA A 566 -23.52 10.21 -21.32
CA ALA A 566 -22.50 10.58 -22.29
C ALA A 566 -23.00 11.60 -23.33
N ARG A 567 -24.28 11.51 -23.74
CA ARG A 567 -24.91 12.51 -24.63
C ARG A 567 -25.15 13.82 -23.90
N LEU A 568 -25.57 13.81 -22.64
CA LEU A 568 -25.88 15.00 -21.85
C LEU A 568 -24.61 15.80 -21.50
N SER A 569 -23.54 15.12 -21.12
CA SER A 569 -22.26 15.73 -20.73
C SER A 569 -21.29 15.92 -21.90
N ASP A 570 -21.61 15.41 -23.09
CA ASP A 570 -20.70 15.27 -24.24
C ASP A 570 -19.42 14.47 -23.86
N GLY A 571 -19.60 13.29 -23.28
CA GLY A 571 -18.51 12.45 -22.79
C GLY A 571 -17.91 12.93 -21.45
N GLY A 572 -16.63 12.66 -21.23
CA GLY A 572 -15.96 13.01 -19.98
C GLY A 572 -16.54 12.29 -18.77
N LEU A 573 -16.79 10.98 -18.88
CA LEU A 573 -17.45 10.19 -17.85
C LEU A 573 -16.49 9.24 -17.15
N PHE A 574 -16.63 9.17 -15.84
CA PHE A 574 -16.01 8.13 -15.01
C PHE A 574 -17.11 7.28 -14.38
N VAL A 575 -17.11 5.98 -14.66
CA VAL A 575 -18.10 5.04 -14.14
C VAL A 575 -17.42 4.07 -13.18
N LEU A 576 -17.84 4.08 -11.92
CA LEU A 576 -17.28 3.28 -10.86
C LEU A 576 -18.15 2.07 -10.53
N PHE A 577 -17.53 0.90 -10.56
CA PHE A 577 -18.13 -0.39 -10.27
C PHE A 577 -17.60 -0.99 -8.98
N THR A 578 -18.42 -1.81 -8.34
CA THR A 578 -18.01 -2.61 -7.17
C THR A 578 -17.52 -4.01 -7.54
N SER A 579 -17.71 -4.45 -8.81
CA SER A 579 -17.24 -5.75 -9.28
C SER A 579 -16.75 -5.71 -10.73
N TYR A 580 -15.74 -6.52 -11.04
CA TYR A 580 -15.24 -6.70 -12.42
C TYR A 580 -16.27 -7.36 -13.36
N GLY A 581 -17.12 -8.23 -12.83
CA GLY A 581 -18.17 -8.87 -13.63
C GLY A 581 -19.16 -7.87 -14.18
N ALA A 582 -19.66 -6.97 -13.34
CA ALA A 582 -20.56 -5.90 -13.75
C ALA A 582 -19.88 -4.92 -14.73
N LEU A 583 -18.62 -4.53 -14.46
CA LEU A 583 -17.85 -3.67 -15.31
C LEU A 583 -17.69 -4.25 -16.74
N ARG A 584 -17.29 -5.51 -16.86
CA ARG A 584 -17.11 -6.17 -18.17
C ARG A 584 -18.43 -6.27 -18.94
N ARG A 585 -19.51 -6.68 -18.24
CA ARG A 585 -20.82 -6.78 -18.89
C ARG A 585 -21.31 -5.43 -19.41
N VAL A 586 -21.16 -4.36 -18.64
CA VAL A 586 -21.53 -3.01 -19.09
C VAL A 586 -20.64 -2.56 -20.25
N ALA A 587 -19.33 -2.84 -20.21
CA ALA A 587 -18.43 -2.53 -21.32
C ALA A 587 -18.84 -3.21 -22.63
N GLU A 588 -19.22 -4.50 -22.58
CA GLU A 588 -19.76 -5.25 -23.72
C GLU A 588 -21.02 -4.59 -24.30
N LEU A 589 -21.97 -4.23 -23.42
CA LEU A 589 -23.23 -3.59 -23.82
C LEU A 589 -22.99 -2.20 -24.48
N LEU A 590 -22.06 -1.41 -23.94
CA LEU A 590 -21.72 -0.10 -24.49
C LEU A 590 -21.06 -0.22 -25.88
N ARG A 591 -20.16 -1.18 -26.08
CA ARG A 591 -19.57 -1.48 -27.37
C ARG A 591 -20.60 -1.98 -28.38
N ALA A 592 -21.48 -2.89 -27.94
CA ALA A 592 -22.55 -3.39 -28.80
C ALA A 592 -23.52 -2.28 -29.27
N SER A 593 -23.67 -1.21 -28.47
CA SER A 593 -24.46 -0.04 -28.85
C SER A 593 -23.73 0.94 -29.80
N GLY A 594 -22.44 0.72 -30.11
CA GLY A 594 -21.60 1.60 -30.89
C GLY A 594 -21.22 2.92 -30.20
N LEU A 595 -21.35 3.00 -28.88
CA LEU A 595 -21.06 4.21 -28.10
C LEU A 595 -19.58 4.62 -28.22
N ASP A 596 -18.70 3.64 -28.26
CA ASP A 596 -17.24 3.78 -28.35
C ASP A 596 -16.76 4.41 -29.67
N ALA A 597 -17.60 4.40 -30.74
CA ALA A 597 -17.30 5.10 -32.00
C ALA A 597 -17.30 6.62 -31.82
N ARG A 598 -18.06 7.16 -30.87
CA ARG A 598 -18.14 8.61 -30.62
C ARG A 598 -17.32 9.04 -29.40
N TRP A 599 -17.31 8.24 -28.31
CA TRP A 599 -16.58 8.50 -27.09
C TRP A 599 -15.67 7.33 -26.77
N PRO A 600 -14.34 7.47 -26.84
CA PRO A 600 -13.40 6.39 -26.58
C PRO A 600 -13.64 5.75 -25.21
N LEU A 601 -13.68 4.41 -25.18
CA LEU A 601 -13.98 3.62 -23.98
C LEU A 601 -12.68 3.05 -23.40
N PHE A 602 -12.38 3.39 -22.16
CA PHE A 602 -11.23 2.91 -21.39
C PHE A 602 -11.72 1.97 -20.30
N VAL A 603 -11.29 0.71 -20.33
CA VAL A 603 -11.85 -0.34 -19.47
C VAL A 603 -10.77 -0.89 -18.56
N HIS A 604 -10.99 -0.84 -17.23
CA HIS A 604 -10.09 -1.41 -16.25
C HIS A 604 -9.93 -2.92 -16.47
N GLY A 605 -8.68 -3.38 -16.58
CA GLY A 605 -8.31 -4.77 -16.88
C GLY A 605 -7.99 -5.03 -18.35
N GLU A 606 -8.17 -4.07 -19.26
CA GLU A 606 -7.74 -4.17 -20.66
C GLU A 606 -6.38 -3.52 -20.95
N GLY A 607 -5.75 -2.96 -19.93
CA GLY A 607 -4.44 -2.35 -20.04
C GLY A 607 -3.92 -1.89 -18.67
N ASP A 608 -2.69 -1.37 -18.68
CA ASP A 608 -2.10 -0.76 -17.51
C ASP A 608 -2.90 0.46 -17.06
N ARG A 609 -3.06 0.61 -15.75
CA ARG A 609 -3.87 1.69 -15.14
C ARG A 609 -3.40 3.09 -15.56
N HIS A 610 -2.09 3.31 -15.58
CA HIS A 610 -1.53 4.62 -15.92
C HIS A 610 -1.80 4.96 -17.40
N ARG A 611 -1.64 3.99 -18.29
CA ARG A 611 -1.95 4.14 -19.73
C ARG A 611 -3.42 4.42 -19.97
N LEU A 612 -4.33 3.72 -19.26
CA LEU A 612 -5.77 3.96 -19.37
C LEU A 612 -6.14 5.38 -18.93
N LEU A 613 -5.56 5.86 -17.82
CA LEU A 613 -5.79 7.22 -17.33
C LEU A 613 -5.23 8.26 -18.27
N LYS A 614 -4.02 8.08 -18.76
CA LYS A 614 -3.39 8.99 -19.72
C LYS A 614 -4.22 9.06 -20.99
N GLY A 615 -4.64 7.93 -21.55
CA GLY A 615 -5.51 7.89 -22.71
C GLY A 615 -6.86 8.57 -22.48
N PHE A 616 -7.46 8.40 -21.30
CA PHE A 616 -8.71 9.08 -20.93
C PHE A 616 -8.54 10.61 -20.89
N VAL A 617 -7.45 11.10 -20.30
CA VAL A 617 -7.16 12.55 -20.25
C VAL A 617 -6.88 13.11 -21.65
N GLU A 618 -6.08 12.42 -22.46
CA GLU A 618 -5.75 12.83 -23.84
C GLU A 618 -6.95 12.81 -24.77
N ALA A 619 -7.92 11.94 -24.51
CA ALA A 619 -9.16 11.88 -25.29
C ALA A 619 -10.15 13.01 -24.98
N GLU A 620 -9.96 13.76 -23.88
CA GLU A 620 -10.79 14.88 -23.38
C GLU A 620 -12.27 14.52 -23.13
N ARG A 621 -12.84 13.64 -23.96
CA ARG A 621 -14.28 13.26 -23.97
C ARG A 621 -14.49 11.75 -23.81
N GLY A 622 -13.51 11.02 -23.31
CA GLY A 622 -13.59 9.58 -23.13
C GLY A 622 -14.58 9.13 -22.04
N ILE A 623 -14.79 7.83 -21.97
CA ILE A 623 -15.54 7.15 -20.90
C ILE A 623 -14.59 6.16 -20.24
N LEU A 624 -14.34 6.32 -18.93
CA LEU A 624 -13.49 5.45 -18.16
C LEU A 624 -14.35 4.56 -17.23
N LEU A 625 -14.24 3.25 -17.41
CA LEU A 625 -14.88 2.26 -16.54
C LEU A 625 -13.85 1.72 -15.55
N GLY A 626 -14.05 1.92 -14.24
CA GLY A 626 -13.12 1.53 -13.20
C GLY A 626 -13.75 0.75 -12.04
N THR A 627 -12.95 -0.07 -11.35
CA THR A 627 -13.33 -0.72 -10.10
C THR A 627 -12.61 -0.08 -8.91
N SER A 628 -12.57 -0.76 -7.76
CA SER A 628 -12.08 -0.23 -6.48
C SER A 628 -10.74 0.51 -6.54
N SER A 629 -9.78 0.06 -7.33
CA SER A 629 -8.48 0.74 -7.46
C SER A 629 -8.56 2.10 -8.16
N PHE A 630 -9.63 2.39 -8.88
CA PHE A 630 -9.89 3.69 -9.48
C PHE A 630 -10.70 4.64 -8.57
N TRP A 631 -11.24 4.14 -7.45
CA TRP A 631 -11.83 5.01 -6.41
C TRP A 631 -10.74 5.85 -5.74
N GLU A 632 -9.49 5.41 -5.78
CA GLU A 632 -8.34 6.05 -5.15
C GLU A 632 -7.26 6.40 -6.17
N GLY A 633 -6.49 7.46 -5.91
CA GLY A 633 -5.28 7.80 -6.68
C GLY A 633 -5.48 8.15 -8.16
N VAL A 634 -6.69 8.53 -8.57
CA VAL A 634 -6.98 9.11 -9.89
C VAL A 634 -7.08 10.62 -9.73
N ASP A 635 -6.16 11.34 -10.35
CA ASP A 635 -6.19 12.79 -10.44
C ASP A 635 -6.37 13.18 -11.92
N VAL A 636 -7.56 13.69 -12.24
CA VAL A 636 -7.92 14.19 -13.58
C VAL A 636 -8.41 15.62 -13.41
N PRO A 637 -7.51 16.60 -13.50
CA PRO A 637 -7.91 18.00 -13.39
C PRO A 637 -8.61 18.48 -14.66
N GLY A 638 -9.61 19.34 -14.47
CA GLY A 638 -10.26 20.10 -15.54
C GLY A 638 -11.30 19.34 -16.35
N ASP A 639 -11.55 19.84 -17.53
CA ASP A 639 -12.64 19.49 -18.46
C ASP A 639 -12.74 18.02 -18.92
N PRO A 640 -11.69 17.17 -18.85
CA PRO A 640 -11.82 15.75 -19.21
C PRO A 640 -12.80 14.96 -18.32
N LEU A 641 -13.08 15.41 -17.09
CA LEU A 641 -14.03 14.75 -16.19
C LEU A 641 -15.23 15.64 -15.89
N ARG A 642 -16.37 15.33 -16.50
CA ARG A 642 -17.62 16.09 -16.39
C ARG A 642 -18.72 15.35 -15.64
N GLY A 643 -18.65 14.03 -15.57
CA GLY A 643 -19.65 13.22 -14.89
C GLY A 643 -19.06 12.00 -14.22
N LEU A 644 -19.57 11.70 -13.02
CA LEU A 644 -19.24 10.52 -12.25
C LEU A 644 -20.49 9.67 -12.09
N ILE A 645 -20.42 8.40 -12.47
CA ILE A 645 -21.51 7.45 -12.26
C ILE A 645 -21.05 6.39 -11.27
N LEU A 646 -21.81 6.24 -10.19
CA LEU A 646 -21.60 5.21 -9.18
C LEU A 646 -22.68 4.13 -9.36
N GLN A 647 -22.29 2.95 -9.84
CA GLN A 647 -23.25 1.88 -10.13
C GLN A 647 -23.94 1.38 -8.87
N LYS A 648 -23.17 1.11 -7.81
CA LYS A 648 -23.65 0.64 -6.51
C LYS A 648 -22.99 1.39 -5.37
N LEU A 649 -23.65 1.44 -4.22
CA LEU A 649 -23.03 1.92 -2.99
C LEU A 649 -21.84 1.04 -2.60
N PRO A 650 -20.68 1.62 -2.24
CA PRO A 650 -19.41 0.91 -2.08
C PRO A 650 -19.28 0.21 -0.73
N PHE A 651 -20.27 -0.60 -0.35
CA PHE A 651 -20.16 -1.45 0.82
C PHE A 651 -19.08 -2.51 0.63
N ARG A 652 -18.34 -2.84 1.68
CA ARG A 652 -17.46 -4.02 1.68
C ARG A 652 -18.30 -5.28 1.49
N VAL A 653 -17.67 -6.32 0.97
CA VAL A 653 -18.31 -7.64 0.83
C VAL A 653 -18.37 -8.30 2.20
N PRO A 654 -19.56 -8.57 2.78
CA PRO A 654 -19.66 -9.11 4.14
C PRO A 654 -19.01 -10.49 4.31
N THR A 655 -18.94 -11.27 3.23
CA THR A 655 -18.35 -12.61 3.22
C THR A 655 -16.84 -12.62 3.02
N GLU A 656 -16.21 -11.47 2.76
CA GLU A 656 -14.76 -11.38 2.73
C GLU A 656 -14.19 -11.69 4.12
N PRO A 657 -13.17 -12.57 4.25
CA PRO A 657 -12.71 -13.08 5.54
C PRO A 657 -12.40 -12.00 6.59
N ILE A 658 -11.67 -10.94 6.20
CA ILE A 658 -11.30 -9.85 7.10
C ILE A 658 -12.55 -9.06 7.51
N THR A 659 -13.42 -8.75 6.56
CA THR A 659 -14.66 -8.01 6.80
C THR A 659 -15.58 -8.79 7.74
N ALA A 660 -15.79 -10.07 7.48
CA ALA A 660 -16.62 -10.95 8.31
C ALA A 660 -16.10 -11.04 9.75
N ALA A 661 -14.79 -11.29 9.92
CA ALA A 661 -14.18 -11.39 11.24
C ALA A 661 -14.27 -10.10 12.06
N ARG A 662 -14.09 -8.94 11.42
CA ARG A 662 -14.26 -7.63 12.07
C ARG A 662 -15.71 -7.34 12.45
N MET A 663 -16.65 -7.71 11.59
CA MET A 663 -18.08 -7.59 11.91
C MET A 663 -18.44 -8.42 13.16
N GLU A 664 -18.01 -9.67 13.20
CA GLU A 664 -18.24 -10.56 14.35
C GLU A 664 -17.56 -10.06 15.63
N ALA A 665 -16.35 -9.49 15.54
CA ALA A 665 -15.68 -8.90 16.69
C ALA A 665 -16.48 -7.74 17.27
N ILE A 666 -17.05 -6.88 16.44
CA ILE A 666 -17.93 -5.77 16.85
C ILE A 666 -19.24 -6.29 17.45
N GLU A 667 -19.84 -7.31 16.84
CA GLU A 667 -21.10 -7.90 17.33
C GLU A 667 -20.92 -8.62 18.68
N ARG A 668 -19.75 -9.26 18.93
CA ARG A 668 -19.43 -9.82 20.26
C ARG A 668 -19.36 -8.77 21.35
N LEU A 669 -19.07 -7.51 21.02
CA LEU A 669 -19.16 -6.36 21.95
C LEU A 669 -20.58 -5.81 22.13
N GLY A 670 -21.61 -6.46 21.52
CA GLY A 670 -22.99 -6.02 21.57
C GLY A 670 -23.30 -4.81 20.68
N GLN A 671 -22.41 -4.48 19.75
CA GLN A 671 -22.57 -3.36 18.83
C GLN A 671 -23.04 -3.83 17.45
N SER A 672 -23.72 -2.95 16.71
CA SER A 672 -24.13 -3.26 15.33
C SER A 672 -22.96 -3.10 14.38
N ALA A 673 -22.44 -4.20 13.82
CA ALA A 673 -21.37 -4.17 12.83
C ALA A 673 -21.75 -3.36 11.58
N PHE A 674 -23.02 -3.35 11.20
CA PHE A 674 -23.49 -2.51 10.10
C PHE A 674 -23.29 -1.03 10.37
N HIS A 675 -23.68 -0.52 11.55
CA HIS A 675 -23.60 0.90 11.89
C HIS A 675 -22.19 1.36 12.29
N HIS A 676 -21.40 0.50 12.94
CA HIS A 676 -20.07 0.87 13.45
C HIS A 676 -18.93 0.53 12.48
N PHE A 677 -19.17 -0.29 11.44
CA PHE A 677 -18.13 -0.68 10.50
C PHE A 677 -18.54 -0.52 9.03
N MET A 678 -19.61 -1.20 8.59
CA MET A 678 -19.96 -1.26 7.17
C MET A 678 -20.41 0.10 6.63
N LEU A 679 -21.24 0.80 7.36
CA LEU A 679 -21.82 2.08 6.94
C LEU A 679 -20.80 3.22 6.94
N PRO A 680 -19.98 3.44 7.99
CA PRO A 680 -18.92 4.44 7.95
C PRO A 680 -17.90 4.19 6.84
N HIS A 681 -17.53 2.92 6.63
CA HIS A 681 -16.60 2.56 5.56
C HIS A 681 -17.16 2.90 4.17
N ALA A 682 -18.43 2.57 3.94
CA ALA A 682 -19.12 2.92 2.69
C ALA A 682 -19.24 4.44 2.51
N ALA A 683 -19.47 5.20 3.60
CA ALA A 683 -19.52 6.64 3.56
C ALA A 683 -18.18 7.29 3.15
N LEU A 684 -17.07 6.83 3.74
CA LEU A 684 -15.72 7.31 3.36
C LEU A 684 -15.41 7.01 1.90
N ARG A 685 -15.69 5.80 1.42
CA ARG A 685 -15.49 5.44 0.00
C ARG A 685 -16.37 6.25 -0.93
N LEU A 686 -17.63 6.45 -0.58
CA LEU A 686 -18.55 7.26 -1.37
C LEU A 686 -18.06 8.72 -1.46
N LYS A 687 -17.60 9.29 -0.34
CA LYS A 687 -16.99 10.62 -0.26
C LYS A 687 -15.73 10.74 -1.12
N GLN A 688 -14.89 9.71 -1.15
CA GLN A 688 -13.71 9.64 -2.01
C GLN A 688 -14.08 9.67 -3.50
N GLY A 689 -15.04 8.83 -3.91
CA GLY A 689 -15.55 8.83 -5.26
C GLY A 689 -16.10 10.21 -5.66
N PHE A 690 -16.93 10.81 -4.81
CA PHE A 690 -17.50 12.14 -5.02
C PHE A 690 -16.42 13.21 -5.20
N GLY A 691 -15.36 13.17 -4.39
CA GLY A 691 -14.25 14.13 -4.42
C GLY A 691 -13.38 14.07 -5.68
N ARG A 692 -13.63 13.13 -6.62
CA ARG A 692 -12.90 13.06 -7.90
C ARG A 692 -13.36 14.09 -8.91
N LEU A 693 -14.60 14.53 -8.82
CA LEU A 693 -15.25 15.34 -9.83
C LEU A 693 -14.78 16.80 -9.88
N ILE A 694 -14.53 17.42 -8.72
CA ILE A 694 -14.17 18.83 -8.62
C ILE A 694 -12.73 18.98 -8.12
N ARG A 695 -11.88 19.61 -8.93
CA ARG A 695 -10.44 19.83 -8.69
C ARG A 695 -10.03 21.29 -8.80
N SER A 696 -10.85 22.09 -9.49
CA SER A 696 -10.64 23.52 -9.67
C SER A 696 -11.94 24.29 -9.46
N ARG A 697 -11.83 25.62 -9.33
CA ARG A 697 -13.00 26.50 -9.24
C ARG A 697 -13.83 26.56 -10.51
N SER A 698 -13.25 26.20 -11.64
CA SER A 698 -13.94 26.17 -12.94
C SER A 698 -14.60 24.84 -13.25
N ASP A 699 -14.27 23.76 -12.53
CA ASP A 699 -14.83 22.44 -12.77
C ASP A 699 -16.33 22.43 -12.44
N ARG A 700 -17.08 21.71 -13.26
CA ARG A 700 -18.51 21.53 -13.09
C ARG A 700 -18.92 20.15 -13.57
N GLY A 701 -19.70 19.42 -12.76
CA GLY A 701 -20.10 18.08 -13.15
C GLY A 701 -21.19 17.47 -12.28
N ALA A 702 -21.75 16.35 -12.74
CA ALA A 702 -22.80 15.64 -12.03
C ALA A 702 -22.29 14.31 -11.45
N VAL A 703 -22.73 13.97 -10.24
CA VAL A 703 -22.58 12.65 -9.63
C VAL A 703 -23.92 11.93 -9.73
N VAL A 704 -23.96 10.83 -10.44
CA VAL A 704 -25.16 10.00 -10.59
C VAL A 704 -24.96 8.69 -9.85
N VAL A 705 -25.79 8.43 -8.84
CA VAL A 705 -25.76 7.18 -8.06
C VAL A 705 -26.96 6.33 -8.48
N LEU A 706 -26.69 5.17 -9.14
CA LEU A 706 -27.74 4.30 -9.66
C LEU A 706 -28.38 3.42 -8.60
N ASP A 707 -27.86 3.45 -7.39
CA ASP A 707 -28.35 2.68 -6.25
C ASP A 707 -29.33 3.56 -5.42
N ASP A 708 -30.62 3.30 -5.59
CA ASP A 708 -31.68 4.08 -4.96
C ASP A 708 -31.67 3.99 -3.42
N ARG A 709 -30.96 3.01 -2.82
CA ARG A 709 -30.81 2.87 -1.37
C ARG A 709 -30.23 4.13 -0.72
N LEU A 710 -29.51 4.96 -1.48
CA LEU A 710 -29.03 6.25 -1.02
C LEU A 710 -30.17 7.18 -0.60
N VAL A 711 -31.37 7.04 -1.18
CA VAL A 711 -32.56 7.88 -0.88
C VAL A 711 -33.71 7.10 -0.29
N SER A 712 -33.84 5.78 -0.58
CA SER A 712 -34.95 4.95 -0.15
C SER A 712 -34.76 4.35 1.25
N LYS A 713 -33.51 4.10 1.69
CA LYS A 713 -33.20 3.50 3.00
C LYS A 713 -32.85 4.57 4.06
N ARG A 714 -33.17 4.29 5.33
CA ARG A 714 -32.89 5.22 6.45
C ARG A 714 -31.40 5.53 6.56
N TYR A 715 -30.52 4.56 6.38
CA TYR A 715 -29.07 4.76 6.43
C TYR A 715 -28.54 5.60 5.25
N GLY A 716 -29.30 5.72 4.16
CA GLY A 716 -28.92 6.59 3.05
C GLY A 716 -28.75 8.05 3.47
N ARG A 717 -29.48 8.50 4.51
CA ARG A 717 -29.25 9.81 5.11
C ARG A 717 -27.85 9.95 5.69
N TYR A 718 -27.35 8.93 6.42
CA TYR A 718 -26.00 8.92 6.96
C TYR A 718 -24.94 9.09 5.84
N LEU A 719 -25.13 8.38 4.73
CA LEU A 719 -24.23 8.46 3.57
C LEU A 719 -24.25 9.87 2.97
N ARG A 720 -25.44 10.45 2.75
CA ARG A 720 -25.56 11.79 2.18
C ARG A 720 -25.00 12.87 3.10
N ASP A 721 -25.29 12.80 4.41
CA ASP A 721 -24.77 13.74 5.41
C ASP A 721 -23.23 13.71 5.54
N SER A 722 -22.57 12.65 5.00
CA SER A 722 -21.11 12.50 4.94
C SER A 722 -20.50 13.06 3.65
N LEU A 723 -21.31 13.43 2.64
CA LEU A 723 -20.86 13.99 1.37
C LEU A 723 -20.68 15.50 1.44
N PRO A 724 -19.91 16.10 0.50
CA PRO A 724 -19.94 17.54 0.29
C PRO A 724 -21.37 18.03 -0.03
N PRO A 725 -21.70 19.28 0.33
CA PRO A 725 -23.05 19.82 0.16
C PRO A 725 -23.38 20.08 -1.32
N ALA A 726 -23.94 19.07 -2.00
CA ALA A 726 -24.41 19.17 -3.38
C ALA A 726 -25.94 19.13 -3.44
N PRO A 727 -26.57 19.89 -4.33
CA PRO A 727 -28.02 19.79 -4.59
C PRO A 727 -28.40 18.36 -4.96
N LEU A 728 -29.44 17.81 -4.30
CA LEU A 728 -29.94 16.47 -4.55
C LEU A 728 -31.11 16.51 -5.55
N VAL A 729 -31.00 15.77 -6.64
CA VAL A 729 -32.09 15.51 -7.61
C VAL A 729 -32.44 14.02 -7.53
N LYS A 730 -33.69 13.69 -7.20
CA LYS A 730 -34.20 12.32 -7.14
C LYS A 730 -35.53 12.21 -7.90
N GLY A 731 -35.78 11.08 -8.52
CA GLY A 731 -37.02 10.83 -9.27
C GLY A 731 -36.82 9.76 -10.33
N SER A 732 -37.72 9.70 -11.32
CA SER A 732 -37.49 8.82 -12.49
C SER A 732 -36.23 9.25 -13.24
N TRP A 733 -35.63 8.29 -14.00
CA TRP A 733 -34.48 8.63 -14.84
C TRP A 733 -34.78 9.80 -15.79
N ASP A 734 -35.97 9.84 -16.38
CA ASP A 734 -36.40 10.92 -17.28
C ASP A 734 -36.43 12.28 -16.59
N ASP A 735 -36.86 12.33 -15.33
CA ASP A 735 -36.84 13.57 -14.52
C ASP A 735 -35.42 13.98 -14.20
N VAL A 736 -34.57 13.04 -13.79
CA VAL A 736 -33.15 13.25 -13.52
C VAL A 736 -32.45 13.76 -14.80
N ALA A 737 -32.66 13.12 -15.95
CA ALA A 737 -32.05 13.50 -17.22
C ALA A 737 -32.46 14.93 -17.67
N ARG A 738 -33.72 15.33 -17.42
CA ARG A 738 -34.16 16.74 -17.67
C ARG A 738 -33.38 17.74 -16.82
N HIS A 739 -33.18 17.46 -15.54
CA HIS A 739 -32.40 18.33 -14.65
C HIS A 739 -30.91 18.37 -15.08
N LEU A 740 -30.33 17.22 -15.42
CA LEU A 740 -28.96 17.16 -15.90
C LEU A 740 -28.78 17.90 -17.22
N LYS A 741 -29.74 17.84 -18.12
CA LYS A 741 -29.73 18.62 -19.39
C LYS A 741 -29.74 20.13 -19.13
N ALA A 742 -30.54 20.58 -18.17
CA ALA A 742 -30.53 21.98 -17.75
C ALA A 742 -29.20 22.39 -17.09
N PHE A 743 -28.67 21.51 -16.24
CA PHE A 743 -27.39 21.71 -15.57
C PHE A 743 -26.25 21.89 -16.58
N TYR A 744 -26.12 21.02 -17.61
CA TYR A 744 -25.05 21.10 -18.61
C TYR A 744 -25.31 22.15 -19.71
N GLY A 745 -26.57 22.51 -19.95
CA GLY A 745 -26.96 23.47 -20.99
C GLY A 745 -26.72 24.95 -20.65
N GLY A 746 -26.15 25.27 -19.49
CA GLY A 746 -25.78 26.63 -19.11
C GLY A 746 -26.94 27.55 -18.70
N GLY A 747 -28.16 27.04 -18.56
CA GLY A 747 -29.30 27.74 -18.01
C GLY A 747 -29.14 28.02 -16.52
N GLY A 748 -28.56 29.16 -16.17
CA GLY A 748 -28.31 29.59 -14.79
C GLY A 748 -29.58 29.97 -14.03
N SER A 749 -30.46 29.00 -13.73
CA SER A 749 -31.41 29.14 -12.62
C SER A 749 -30.89 28.29 -11.45
N PRO A 750 -30.85 28.82 -10.23
CA PRO A 750 -30.52 28.00 -9.07
C PRO A 750 -31.48 26.80 -9.05
N LEU A 751 -30.92 25.58 -9.01
CA LEU A 751 -31.70 24.36 -8.88
C LEU A 751 -32.52 24.47 -7.61
N VAL A 752 -33.84 24.67 -7.76
CA VAL A 752 -34.76 24.68 -6.61
C VAL A 752 -34.73 23.25 -6.06
N PRO A 753 -34.41 23.06 -4.77
CA PRO A 753 -34.49 21.73 -4.15
C PRO A 753 -35.90 21.19 -4.32
N PHE A 754 -36.03 19.98 -4.81
CA PHE A 754 -37.32 19.27 -4.79
C PHE A 754 -37.77 19.13 -3.32
N PRO A 755 -39.07 19.35 -3.01
CA PRO A 755 -39.61 19.23 -1.66
C PRO A 755 -39.49 17.84 -1.04
#